data_22466bed7852846246f19c93b0e807fc
#
_entry.id   22466bed7852846246f19c93b0e807fc
#
_cell.length_a   1.000
_cell.length_b   1.000
_cell.length_c   1.000
_cell.angle_alpha   90.00
_cell.angle_beta   90.00
_cell.angle_gamma   90.00
#
_symmetry.space_group_name_H-M   'P 1'
#
loop_
_entity.id
_entity.type
_entity.pdbx_description
1 polymer ?
#
loop_
_entity_poly.entity_id
_entity_poly.type
_entity_poly.pdbx_seq_one_letter_code
_entity_poly.pdbx_strand_id
1 'polypeptide(L)'
;LQGKNLIIYGGNGSIGSEDKHIETKLSGTLDANSAKSVYLTQKEGVLTIQAVSAGEEVAITAADGMQMSTEEGKDMGYISAGTQISLASEKGDIGIADNGVRILNNGAVINADGKNINLAGKESGSLVLGNINAEGAFTLNSAGNVSLGRAQVENSEGQVVIPAVMGQVTAQDSGVINAVNIALDHGGITVNDTEGQLLLQATGNITQNAAADGIRVKSLTAVTGGGQSLLSQNNEISNFSAQSIGQDNSINGGVEFVSNAAAGLTVQLNNLQVKEGNVSISNIAAGGAMVIKGGINAAVGNIEFSGKGDLSTEGVLQAAEDIKMTASGSIINHDNVTAGAMLDMQAGKDITNNSTVEAGEDLTMTAEGSIANKDTINAGGVVMLQAQTDISNSAAVTSGTGFGISMTAVTGGIANKGSVISGADVALKAQQDIFNEDDIRADAKILMEAAERDIVNQGSLTAGAEDVAIDLLAGRGDILNTNSSAAITAVGTVQMQAQEGNIGNAATIASGTGADVLLTADGNIVNSGAIGSGRLVSFAAGSNISNTAAITAAEAITMEAASDITSDGTLTAVKDVQLIADGGNINIDDGGTVTSKQGSINLVTKNTGAAGQGAITVNAALDAKNAINVLADHGDVFIGADATAQDGILTVNVAEGNIKSNHFDGGENPGGSDVKLTSVNGSVDIYTGKGDVDLHEVYAKDKASVGTENGHLRLCKIDGNIVVLIIKDMDNNMDVKEIIAGNQIVISGNKISLDDIKQRDDADGMLIISPGGA
;
A
#
# COMPACT_ATOMS: atom_id res chain seq x y z
N LEU A 1 -47.68 1.23 65.25
CA LEU A 1 -47.99 2.67 65.52
C LEU A 1 -48.82 3.24 64.42
N GLN A 2 -49.90 3.96 64.75
CA GLN A 2 -50.74 4.63 63.77
C GLN A 2 -50.91 6.13 64.10
N GLY A 3 -50.77 7.00 63.15
CA GLY A 3 -50.87 8.45 63.38
C GLY A 3 -50.60 9.30 62.12
N LYS A 4 -50.68 10.63 62.32
CA LYS A 4 -50.30 11.56 61.21
C LYS A 4 -48.79 11.64 61.11
N ASN A 5 -48.15 12.08 62.20
CA ASN A 5 -46.65 12.22 62.23
C ASN A 5 -46.14 11.36 63.38
N LEU A 6 -44.93 10.85 63.19
CA LEU A 6 -44.16 10.10 64.20
C LEU A 6 -42.81 10.75 64.41
N ILE A 7 -42.53 11.11 65.65
CA ILE A 7 -41.17 11.49 66.09
C ILE A 7 -40.74 10.48 67.10
N ILE A 8 -39.62 9.80 66.91
CA ILE A 8 -39.16 8.71 67.77
C ILE A 8 -37.66 8.82 68.06
N TYR A 9 -37.26 8.71 69.27
CA TYR A 9 -35.87 8.75 69.70
C TYR A 9 -35.48 7.45 70.41
N GLY A 10 -34.48 6.74 69.86
CA GLY A 10 -33.96 5.50 70.43
C GLY A 10 -32.93 5.68 71.60
N GLY A 11 -32.53 6.93 71.87
CA GLY A 11 -31.47 7.20 72.83
C GLY A 11 -30.19 6.45 72.49
N ASN A 12 -29.63 5.73 73.49
CA ASN A 12 -28.42 4.91 73.31
C ASN A 12 -28.70 3.49 72.72
N GLY A 13 -29.96 3.16 72.44
CA GLY A 13 -30.37 1.87 71.87
C GLY A 13 -30.81 1.96 70.43
N SER A 14 -31.40 0.90 69.92
CA SER A 14 -32.01 0.86 68.58
C SER A 14 -33.52 1.15 68.62
N ILE A 15 -34.07 1.67 67.53
CA ILE A 15 -35.51 1.76 67.29
C ILE A 15 -35.92 0.53 66.49
N GLY A 16 -36.54 -0.48 67.13
CA GLY A 16 -36.80 -1.80 66.57
C GLY A 16 -35.52 -2.68 66.54
N SER A 17 -35.61 -3.80 65.86
CA SER A 17 -34.48 -4.69 65.56
C SER A 17 -34.63 -5.28 64.16
N GLU A 18 -33.58 -5.87 63.65
CA GLU A 18 -33.55 -6.53 62.33
C GLU A 18 -34.69 -7.58 62.22
N ASP A 19 -34.91 -8.38 63.25
CA ASP A 19 -36.00 -9.40 63.29
C ASP A 19 -37.37 -8.82 63.62
N LYS A 20 -37.44 -7.58 64.12
CA LYS A 20 -38.69 -6.99 64.60
C LYS A 20 -38.71 -5.48 64.38
N HIS A 21 -39.12 -5.09 63.18
CA HIS A 21 -39.32 -3.68 62.86
C HIS A 21 -40.45 -3.05 63.68
N ILE A 22 -40.37 -1.77 63.95
CA ILE A 22 -41.49 -0.97 64.43
C ILE A 22 -42.49 -0.79 63.28
N GLU A 23 -43.65 -1.41 63.38
CA GLU A 23 -44.74 -1.30 62.41
C GLU A 23 -45.49 0.04 62.58
N THR A 24 -45.67 0.75 61.44
CA THR A 24 -46.31 2.07 61.40
C THR A 24 -47.43 2.11 60.37
N LYS A 25 -48.39 3.00 60.56
CA LYS A 25 -49.41 3.47 59.59
C LYS A 25 -49.44 5.00 59.72
N LEU A 26 -48.61 5.72 59.00
CA LEU A 26 -48.51 7.14 59.07
C LEU A 26 -49.15 7.79 57.81
N SER A 27 -49.92 8.86 58.04
CA SER A 27 -50.44 9.69 56.95
C SER A 27 -49.69 11.02 56.78
N GLY A 28 -48.70 11.29 57.61
CA GLY A 28 -47.80 12.42 57.57
C GLY A 28 -46.34 12.01 57.62
N THR A 29 -45.53 12.70 58.45
CA THR A 29 -44.06 12.59 58.42
C THR A 29 -43.50 11.67 59.48
N LEU A 30 -42.37 11.03 59.17
CA LEU A 30 -41.51 10.30 60.07
C LEU A 30 -40.24 11.09 60.39
N ASP A 31 -39.94 11.25 61.69
CA ASP A 31 -38.65 11.70 62.21
C ASP A 31 -38.14 10.70 63.24
N ALA A 32 -37.00 10.08 63.01
CA ALA A 32 -36.45 9.01 63.84
C ALA A 32 -34.95 9.23 64.06
N ASN A 33 -34.52 9.13 65.33
CA ASN A 33 -33.11 9.31 65.68
C ASN A 33 -32.70 8.26 66.75
N SER A 34 -31.54 7.56 66.48
CA SER A 34 -31.03 6.52 67.33
C SER A 34 -29.50 6.55 67.37
N ALA A 35 -28.90 6.28 68.53
CA ALA A 35 -27.45 6.09 68.64
C ALA A 35 -26.96 4.79 67.99
N LYS A 36 -27.86 3.83 67.81
CA LYS A 36 -27.58 2.54 67.13
C LYS A 36 -28.36 2.47 65.82
N SER A 37 -29.33 1.55 65.75
CA SER A 37 -30.04 1.26 64.49
C SER A 37 -31.49 1.68 64.52
N VAL A 38 -32.09 1.89 63.33
CA VAL A 38 -33.51 2.19 63.10
C VAL A 38 -34.10 1.15 62.17
N TYR A 39 -35.09 0.39 62.62
CA TYR A 39 -35.82 -0.62 61.88
C TYR A 39 -37.33 -0.30 61.89
N LEU A 40 -37.89 0.09 60.74
CA LEU A 40 -39.27 0.56 60.61
C LEU A 40 -39.97 -0.12 59.42
N THR A 41 -41.26 -0.42 59.57
CA THR A 41 -42.09 -0.90 58.50
C THR A 41 -43.39 -0.10 58.45
N GLN A 42 -43.65 0.62 57.33
CA GLN A 42 -44.91 1.26 57.00
C GLN A 42 -45.81 0.26 56.33
N LYS A 43 -46.95 -0.11 56.96
CA LYS A 43 -47.81 -1.20 56.48
C LYS A 43 -48.79 -0.76 55.38
N GLU A 44 -49.16 0.48 55.28
CA GLU A 44 -50.09 1.04 54.31
C GLU A 44 -49.76 2.49 54.02
N GLY A 45 -49.97 2.91 52.75
CA GLY A 45 -49.72 4.25 52.29
C GLY A 45 -48.24 4.59 52.05
N VAL A 46 -47.99 5.68 51.36
CA VAL A 46 -46.63 6.20 51.09
C VAL A 46 -46.03 6.73 52.38
N LEU A 47 -44.83 6.33 52.73
CA LEU A 47 -44.11 6.88 53.89
C LEU A 47 -43.44 8.21 53.54
N THR A 48 -43.84 9.29 54.14
CA THR A 48 -43.15 10.59 54.03
C THR A 48 -42.10 10.75 55.12
N ILE A 49 -40.84 10.84 54.75
CA ILE A 49 -39.70 10.91 55.64
C ILE A 49 -39.29 12.37 55.81
N GLN A 50 -39.22 12.87 57.10
CA GLN A 50 -38.67 14.17 57.43
C GLN A 50 -37.16 14.03 57.71
N ALA A 51 -36.77 13.16 58.66
CA ALA A 51 -35.39 12.80 58.92
C ALA A 51 -35.33 11.41 59.57
N VAL A 52 -34.28 10.66 59.23
CA VAL A 52 -33.93 9.41 59.90
C VAL A 52 -32.44 9.37 60.12
N SER A 53 -31.97 9.22 61.34
CA SER A 53 -30.56 9.16 61.67
C SER A 53 -30.25 7.97 62.60
N ALA A 54 -29.22 7.21 62.32
CA ALA A 54 -28.73 6.13 63.11
C ALA A 54 -27.20 6.10 63.20
N GLY A 55 -26.66 5.73 64.34
CA GLY A 55 -25.20 5.57 64.53
C GLY A 55 -24.64 4.34 63.83
N GLU A 56 -25.49 3.34 63.54
CA GLU A 56 -25.09 2.09 62.90
C GLU A 56 -25.90 1.91 61.58
N GLU A 57 -27.14 1.43 61.66
CA GLU A 57 -27.92 0.98 60.50
C GLU A 57 -29.34 1.63 60.44
N VAL A 58 -29.80 1.92 59.26
CA VAL A 58 -31.18 2.31 58.97
C VAL A 58 -31.79 1.28 58.01
N ALA A 59 -32.87 0.61 58.40
CA ALA A 59 -33.70 -0.26 57.58
C ALA A 59 -35.15 0.19 57.59
N ILE A 60 -35.67 0.61 56.45
CA ILE A 60 -37.03 1.10 56.29
C ILE A 60 -37.72 0.30 55.18
N THR A 61 -38.86 -0.30 55.47
CA THR A 61 -39.76 -0.93 54.50
C THR A 61 -41.06 -0.17 54.43
N ALA A 62 -41.60 0.09 53.23
CA ALA A 62 -42.87 0.72 53.01
C ALA A 62 -43.73 -0.07 52.02
N ALA A 63 -45.00 -0.30 52.34
CA ALA A 63 -45.89 -1.07 51.44
C ALA A 63 -46.14 -0.38 50.08
N ASP A 64 -46.39 0.93 50.10
CA ASP A 64 -46.83 1.65 48.91
C ASP A 64 -45.82 2.73 48.39
N GLY A 65 -44.61 2.75 48.92
CA GLY A 65 -43.55 3.67 48.53
C GLY A 65 -43.09 4.56 49.68
N MET A 66 -42.02 5.36 49.39
CA MET A 66 -41.50 6.35 50.30
C MET A 66 -41.04 7.62 49.57
N GLN A 67 -41.14 8.78 50.24
CA GLN A 67 -40.75 10.05 49.70
C GLN A 67 -40.16 10.95 50.80
N MET A 68 -39.44 11.97 50.41
CA MET A 68 -38.99 13.02 51.36
C MET A 68 -40.07 14.06 51.55
N SER A 69 -40.13 14.62 52.78
CA SER A 69 -40.98 15.74 53.07
C SER A 69 -40.58 16.99 52.29
N THR A 70 -41.54 17.75 51.81
CA THR A 70 -41.40 19.01 51.08
C THR A 70 -41.89 20.24 51.85
N GLU A 71 -42.09 20.15 53.19
CA GLU A 71 -42.60 21.25 53.99
C GLU A 71 -41.68 22.50 53.90
N GLU A 72 -42.26 23.64 53.43
CA GLU A 72 -41.53 24.88 53.34
C GLU A 72 -41.02 25.36 54.71
N GLY A 73 -39.76 25.83 54.76
CA GLY A 73 -39.14 26.45 55.96
C GLY A 73 -38.48 25.50 56.93
N LYS A 74 -38.49 24.17 56.70
CA LYS A 74 -37.69 23.20 57.44
C LYS A 74 -36.47 22.79 56.63
N ASP A 75 -35.37 22.55 57.30
CA ASP A 75 -34.21 21.88 56.64
C ASP A 75 -34.68 20.67 55.86
N MET A 76 -34.29 20.59 54.60
CA MET A 76 -34.63 19.46 53.78
C MET A 76 -34.14 18.17 54.45
N GLY A 77 -35.06 17.26 54.80
CA GLY A 77 -34.77 16.07 55.55
C GLY A 77 -33.75 15.13 54.88
N TYR A 78 -33.25 14.16 55.59
CA TYR A 78 -32.27 13.21 55.11
C TYR A 78 -32.36 11.88 55.86
N ILE A 79 -31.79 10.82 55.25
CA ILE A 79 -31.47 9.56 55.91
C ILE A 79 -29.98 9.50 56.13
N SER A 80 -29.52 9.11 57.33
CA SER A 80 -28.12 8.91 57.68
C SER A 80 -27.93 7.64 58.53
N ALA A 81 -26.88 6.91 58.23
CA ALA A 81 -26.44 5.74 59.01
C ALA A 81 -24.92 5.65 59.03
N GLY A 82 -24.38 5.03 60.10
CA GLY A 82 -22.93 4.84 60.20
C GLY A 82 -22.36 3.77 59.30
N THR A 83 -23.12 2.70 59.01
CA THR A 83 -22.64 1.54 58.24
C THR A 83 -23.50 1.20 57.04
N GLN A 84 -24.84 1.16 57.20
CA GLN A 84 -25.74 0.70 56.15
C GLN A 84 -27.09 1.43 56.13
N ILE A 85 -27.61 1.69 54.96
CA ILE A 85 -28.98 2.16 54.72
C ILE A 85 -29.67 1.16 53.79
N SER A 86 -30.75 0.56 54.26
CA SER A 86 -31.55 -0.38 53.50
C SER A 86 -32.99 0.15 53.37
N LEU A 87 -33.41 0.41 52.14
CA LEU A 87 -34.73 0.96 51.80
C LEU A 87 -35.48 -0.06 50.95
N ALA A 88 -36.67 -0.47 51.35
CA ALA A 88 -37.51 -1.37 50.55
C ALA A 88 -38.93 -0.82 50.36
N SER A 89 -39.45 -0.97 49.19
CA SER A 89 -40.87 -0.69 48.88
C SER A 89 -41.52 -1.89 48.18
N GLU A 90 -42.61 -2.38 48.74
CA GLU A 90 -43.26 -3.60 48.19
C GLU A 90 -44.00 -3.30 46.83
N LYS A 91 -44.55 -2.12 46.64
CA LYS A 91 -45.38 -1.79 45.46
C LYS A 91 -45.13 -0.43 44.86
N GLY A 92 -44.44 0.44 45.55
CA GLY A 92 -44.29 1.84 45.20
C GLY A 92 -42.86 2.27 44.94
N ASP A 93 -42.70 3.54 44.66
CA ASP A 93 -41.41 4.15 44.36
C ASP A 93 -40.63 4.48 45.64
N ILE A 94 -39.30 4.44 45.58
CA ILE A 94 -38.39 5.00 46.59
C ILE A 94 -37.94 6.38 46.06
N GLY A 95 -38.53 7.44 46.60
CA GLY A 95 -38.38 8.82 46.08
C GLY A 95 -39.17 9.03 44.79
N ILE A 96 -39.32 10.31 44.44
CA ILE A 96 -39.91 10.72 43.16
C ILE A 96 -38.84 11.44 42.31
N ALA A 97 -39.04 11.52 41.01
CA ALA A 97 -38.01 11.99 40.06
C ALA A 97 -37.44 13.38 40.44
N ASP A 98 -38.26 14.33 40.88
CA ASP A 98 -37.83 15.66 41.25
C ASP A 98 -37.48 15.81 42.75
N ASN A 99 -37.77 14.77 43.58
CA ASN A 99 -37.54 14.77 45.01
C ASN A 99 -37.10 13.36 45.48
N GLY A 100 -35.92 12.97 45.11
CA GLY A 100 -35.31 11.70 45.50
C GLY A 100 -35.11 11.60 47.02
N VAL A 101 -35.06 10.36 47.53
CA VAL A 101 -34.72 10.14 48.93
C VAL A 101 -33.31 10.64 49.23
N ARG A 102 -33.20 11.64 50.09
CA ARG A 102 -31.93 12.31 50.37
C ARG A 102 -31.11 11.50 51.39
N ILE A 103 -29.91 11.14 50.97
CA ILE A 103 -28.95 10.42 51.81
C ILE A 103 -27.87 11.39 52.28
N LEU A 104 -27.66 11.45 53.57
CA LEU A 104 -26.52 12.14 54.16
C LEU A 104 -25.28 11.27 54.03
N ASN A 105 -24.27 11.83 53.43
CA ASN A 105 -23.11 11.10 52.95
C ASN A 105 -22.06 10.92 54.07
N ASN A 106 -21.95 9.71 54.62
CA ASN A 106 -21.02 9.34 55.70
C ASN A 106 -20.31 7.99 55.50
N GLY A 107 -20.32 7.46 54.21
CA GLY A 107 -19.65 6.21 53.89
C GLY A 107 -20.49 4.96 54.15
N ALA A 108 -21.75 5.10 54.55
CA ALA A 108 -22.66 3.94 54.68
C ALA A 108 -22.96 3.32 53.32
N VAL A 109 -23.13 2.00 53.29
CA VAL A 109 -23.56 1.24 52.11
C VAL A 109 -25.07 1.38 51.95
N ILE A 110 -25.50 1.76 50.71
CA ILE A 110 -26.89 1.99 50.40
C ILE A 110 -27.43 0.80 49.60
N ASN A 111 -28.46 0.13 50.17
CA ASN A 111 -29.27 -0.85 49.46
C ASN A 111 -30.68 -0.32 49.26
N ALA A 112 -31.27 -0.56 48.10
CA ALA A 112 -32.63 -0.16 47.82
C ALA A 112 -33.35 -1.17 46.92
N ASP A 113 -34.61 -1.45 47.21
CA ASP A 113 -35.47 -2.37 46.44
C ASP A 113 -36.87 -1.75 46.30
N GLY A 114 -37.32 -1.48 45.06
CA GLY A 114 -38.59 -0.82 44.81
C GLY A 114 -38.95 -0.71 43.35
N LYS A 115 -40.15 -0.15 43.08
CA LYS A 115 -40.64 -0.01 41.66
C LYS A 115 -39.73 0.92 40.86
N ASN A 116 -39.67 2.19 41.24
CA ASN A 116 -38.68 3.16 40.72
C ASN A 116 -37.86 3.66 41.91
N ILE A 117 -36.56 3.86 41.71
CA ILE A 117 -35.65 4.24 42.80
C ILE A 117 -35.01 5.59 42.42
N ASN A 118 -35.30 6.63 43.21
CA ASN A 118 -34.74 7.96 43.07
C ASN A 118 -34.01 8.33 44.39
N LEU A 119 -32.70 8.42 44.30
CA LEU A 119 -31.84 8.76 45.42
C LEU A 119 -31.10 10.09 45.18
N ALA A 120 -30.84 10.86 46.23
CA ALA A 120 -30.08 12.09 46.19
C ALA A 120 -29.03 12.13 47.31
N GLY A 121 -27.77 12.37 46.94
CA GLY A 121 -26.70 12.64 47.92
C GLY A 121 -26.81 14.09 48.40
N LYS A 122 -26.91 14.32 49.73
CA LYS A 122 -27.13 15.67 50.30
C LYS A 122 -25.84 16.50 50.36
N GLU A 123 -24.68 15.88 50.52
CA GLU A 123 -23.39 16.55 50.74
C GLU A 123 -22.33 16.07 49.75
N SER A 124 -21.18 16.76 49.73
CA SER A 124 -20.06 16.45 48.82
C SER A 124 -19.21 15.24 49.15
N GLY A 125 -19.63 14.42 50.15
CA GLY A 125 -18.94 13.20 50.48
C GLY A 125 -19.24 12.06 49.48
N SER A 126 -18.66 10.85 49.69
CA SER A 126 -18.83 9.72 48.79
C SER A 126 -20.03 8.82 49.16
N LEU A 127 -20.85 8.47 48.20
CA LEU A 127 -21.89 7.44 48.32
C LEU A 127 -21.33 6.07 47.89
N VAL A 128 -21.61 5.03 48.68
CA VAL A 128 -21.29 3.67 48.30
C VAL A 128 -22.59 2.90 48.04
N LEU A 129 -22.77 2.48 46.79
CA LEU A 129 -23.95 1.68 46.39
C LEU A 129 -23.64 0.21 46.68
N GLY A 130 -24.54 -0.46 47.39
CA GLY A 130 -24.62 -1.91 47.49
C GLY A 130 -25.60 -2.46 46.47
N ASN A 131 -26.63 -3.23 46.93
CA ASN A 131 -27.65 -3.79 46.05
C ASN A 131 -28.78 -2.80 45.81
N ILE A 132 -28.95 -2.37 44.59
CA ILE A 132 -30.05 -1.55 44.14
C ILE A 132 -30.87 -2.38 43.13
N ASN A 133 -32.14 -2.59 43.39
CA ASN A 133 -33.04 -3.35 42.53
C ASN A 133 -34.29 -2.52 42.20
N ALA A 134 -34.37 -1.97 41.01
CA ALA A 134 -35.49 -1.21 40.50
C ALA A 134 -36.30 -2.06 39.51
N GLU A 135 -37.61 -2.26 39.75
CA GLU A 135 -38.52 -2.89 38.78
C GLU A 135 -38.75 -2.01 37.55
N GLY A 136 -38.48 -0.73 37.60
CA GLY A 136 -38.54 0.25 36.53
C GLY A 136 -37.22 0.97 36.39
N ALA A 137 -37.20 2.30 36.63
CA ALA A 137 -36.01 3.15 36.47
C ALA A 137 -35.23 3.37 37.78
N PHE A 138 -33.92 3.52 37.68
CA PHE A 138 -33.02 3.95 38.75
C PHE A 138 -32.41 5.31 38.46
N THR A 139 -32.49 6.24 39.41
CA THR A 139 -31.85 7.57 39.32
C THR A 139 -31.10 7.88 40.62
N LEU A 140 -29.84 8.29 40.50
CA LEU A 140 -29.03 8.80 41.59
C LEU A 140 -28.42 10.15 41.20
N ASN A 141 -28.69 11.21 41.99
CA ASN A 141 -28.10 12.52 41.88
C ASN A 141 -27.23 12.78 43.13
N SER A 142 -25.92 12.86 42.99
CA SER A 142 -25.00 13.11 44.09
C SER A 142 -24.17 14.37 43.87
N ALA A 143 -24.08 15.23 44.91
CA ALA A 143 -23.15 16.35 44.91
C ALA A 143 -21.69 15.93 45.22
N GLY A 144 -21.46 14.65 45.53
CA GLY A 144 -20.13 14.09 45.81
C GLY A 144 -19.80 12.94 44.85
N ASN A 145 -18.85 12.11 45.26
CA ASN A 145 -18.47 10.91 44.47
C ASN A 145 -19.47 9.76 44.70
N VAL A 146 -19.57 8.89 43.69
CA VAL A 146 -20.34 7.65 43.77
C VAL A 146 -19.41 6.47 43.47
N SER A 147 -19.43 5.45 44.37
CA SER A 147 -18.76 4.19 44.14
C SER A 147 -19.78 3.06 44.12
N LEU A 148 -19.70 2.18 43.14
CA LEU A 148 -20.44 0.93 43.07
C LEU A 148 -19.58 -0.16 43.69
N GLY A 149 -20.01 -0.63 44.89
CA GLY A 149 -19.19 -1.47 45.73
C GLY A 149 -17.97 -0.73 46.32
N ARG A 150 -17.17 -1.43 47.03
CA ARG A 150 -15.84 -0.98 47.48
C ARG A 150 -14.93 -2.16 47.76
N ALA A 151 -13.62 -1.98 47.54
CA ALA A 151 -12.61 -2.91 47.97
C ALA A 151 -12.52 -2.98 49.51
N GLN A 152 -12.03 -4.10 50.07
CA GLN A 152 -11.65 -4.14 51.48
C GLN A 152 -10.49 -3.16 51.73
N VAL A 153 -10.51 -2.56 52.91
CA VAL A 153 -9.39 -1.75 53.39
C VAL A 153 -8.73 -2.47 54.56
N GLU A 154 -7.44 -2.68 54.46
CA GLU A 154 -6.61 -3.30 55.50
C GLU A 154 -5.77 -2.24 56.21
N ASN A 155 -5.49 -2.44 57.49
CA ASN A 155 -4.53 -1.64 58.23
C ASN A 155 -3.08 -2.04 57.89
N SER A 156 -2.11 -1.34 58.47
CA SER A 156 -0.68 -1.60 58.24
C SER A 156 -0.22 -3.01 58.70
N GLU A 157 -1.06 -3.74 59.44
CA GLU A 157 -0.82 -5.10 59.91
C GLU A 157 -1.52 -6.15 59.05
N GLY A 158 -2.19 -5.74 57.94
CA GLY A 158 -2.93 -6.65 57.05
C GLY A 158 -4.29 -7.12 57.62
N GLN A 159 -4.82 -6.45 58.64
CA GLN A 159 -6.16 -6.73 59.16
C GLN A 159 -7.20 -5.93 58.41
N VAL A 160 -8.30 -6.58 58.03
CA VAL A 160 -9.42 -5.91 57.34
C VAL A 160 -10.11 -4.96 58.32
N VAL A 161 -10.03 -3.67 58.09
CA VAL A 161 -10.72 -2.62 58.88
C VAL A 161 -12.02 -2.17 58.27
N ILE A 162 -12.16 -2.29 56.94
CA ILE A 162 -13.40 -2.07 56.18
C ILE A 162 -13.57 -3.26 55.26
N PRO A 163 -14.64 -4.05 55.36
CA PRO A 163 -14.87 -5.19 54.50
C PRO A 163 -15.20 -4.76 53.07
N ALA A 164 -14.88 -5.60 52.09
CA ALA A 164 -15.31 -5.44 50.72
C ALA A 164 -16.85 -5.45 50.66
N VAL A 165 -17.40 -4.66 49.73
CA VAL A 165 -18.81 -4.64 49.41
C VAL A 165 -18.96 -4.85 47.92
N MET A 166 -19.72 -5.87 47.52
CA MET A 166 -20.17 -6.01 46.12
C MET A 166 -21.37 -5.09 45.92
N GLY A 167 -21.32 -4.27 44.87
CA GLY A 167 -22.43 -3.42 44.48
C GLY A 167 -23.11 -3.96 43.23
N GLN A 168 -24.42 -4.16 43.29
CA GLN A 168 -25.19 -4.58 42.11
C GLN A 168 -26.33 -3.61 41.90
N VAL A 169 -26.36 -2.94 40.73
CA VAL A 169 -27.48 -2.13 40.32
C VAL A 169 -28.23 -2.86 39.21
N THR A 170 -29.50 -3.15 39.47
CA THR A 170 -30.41 -3.74 38.49
C THR A 170 -31.59 -2.78 38.24
N ALA A 171 -31.87 -2.44 37.02
CA ALA A 171 -33.04 -1.68 36.59
C ALA A 171 -33.70 -2.38 35.41
N GLN A 172 -35.03 -2.25 35.30
CA GLN A 172 -35.74 -2.83 34.13
C GLN A 172 -35.68 -1.87 32.95
N ASP A 173 -35.97 -0.60 33.14
CA ASP A 173 -36.19 0.35 32.03
C ASP A 173 -34.94 1.21 31.73
N SER A 174 -34.41 1.89 32.75
CA SER A 174 -33.27 2.80 32.59
C SER A 174 -32.50 3.06 33.87
N GLY A 175 -31.26 3.54 33.73
CA GLY A 175 -30.42 3.96 34.85
C GLY A 175 -29.80 5.34 34.60
N VAL A 176 -29.74 6.16 35.65
CA VAL A 176 -29.05 7.47 35.63
C VAL A 176 -28.21 7.63 36.90
N ILE A 177 -26.93 7.93 36.75
CA ILE A 177 -26.04 8.29 37.87
C ILE A 177 -25.36 9.62 37.52
N ASN A 178 -25.62 10.66 38.33
CA ASN A 178 -24.98 11.97 38.26
C ASN A 178 -24.11 12.19 39.52
N ALA A 179 -22.83 12.52 39.36
CA ALA A 179 -21.89 12.63 40.46
C ALA A 179 -20.73 13.57 40.13
N VAL A 180 -19.85 13.82 41.10
CA VAL A 180 -18.54 14.45 40.84
C VAL A 180 -17.61 13.45 40.15
N ASN A 181 -17.42 12.27 40.74
CA ASN A 181 -16.75 11.11 40.10
C ASN A 181 -17.62 9.87 40.29
N ILE A 182 -17.56 8.96 39.32
CA ILE A 182 -18.22 7.66 39.33
C ILE A 182 -17.14 6.57 39.26
N ALA A 183 -17.13 5.68 40.26
CA ALA A 183 -16.21 4.55 40.32
C ALA A 183 -17.00 3.22 40.39
N LEU A 184 -16.77 2.33 39.43
CA LEU A 184 -17.35 0.99 39.37
C LEU A 184 -16.26 -0.01 39.75
N ASP A 185 -15.99 -0.12 41.08
CA ASP A 185 -14.83 -0.87 41.56
C ASP A 185 -15.14 -2.34 41.81
N HIS A 186 -16.27 -2.64 42.50
CA HIS A 186 -16.66 -3.99 42.89
C HIS A 186 -18.15 -4.18 42.63
N GLY A 187 -18.53 -4.67 41.47
CA GLY A 187 -19.90 -4.94 41.13
C GLY A 187 -20.24 -4.56 39.70
N GLY A 188 -21.52 -4.63 39.36
CA GLY A 188 -22.02 -4.39 37.98
C GLY A 188 -23.32 -3.60 37.93
N ILE A 189 -23.64 -3.10 36.75
CA ILE A 189 -24.92 -2.46 36.44
C ILE A 189 -25.60 -3.25 35.33
N THR A 190 -26.88 -3.60 35.54
CA THR A 190 -27.70 -4.29 34.53
C THR A 190 -28.97 -3.51 34.29
N VAL A 191 -29.25 -3.16 33.02
CA VAL A 191 -30.53 -2.63 32.57
C VAL A 191 -31.14 -3.66 31.62
N ASN A 192 -32.27 -4.27 32.02
CA ASN A 192 -32.80 -5.49 31.38
C ASN A 192 -33.64 -5.24 30.12
N ASP A 193 -34.08 -4.00 29.87
CA ASP A 193 -34.85 -3.68 28.65
C ASP A 193 -33.98 -3.88 27.40
N THR A 194 -34.59 -4.41 26.35
CA THR A 194 -33.95 -4.58 25.03
C THR A 194 -33.51 -3.25 24.40
N GLU A 195 -34.11 -2.14 24.77
CA GLU A 195 -33.75 -0.76 24.40
C GLU A 195 -33.22 0.02 25.62
N GLY A 196 -32.85 -0.67 26.67
CA GLY A 196 -32.39 -0.10 27.94
C GLY A 196 -31.26 0.91 27.80
N GLN A 197 -31.35 1.98 28.56
CA GLN A 197 -30.41 3.10 28.55
C GLN A 197 -29.78 3.29 29.91
N LEU A 198 -28.48 3.55 29.92
CA LEU A 198 -27.74 3.97 31.10
C LEU A 198 -27.02 5.28 30.82
N LEU A 199 -27.27 6.28 31.65
CA LEU A 199 -26.52 7.54 31.66
C LEU A 199 -25.60 7.59 32.89
N LEU A 200 -24.31 7.69 32.66
CA LEU A 200 -23.31 8.01 33.67
C LEU A 200 -22.81 9.43 33.40
N GLN A 201 -23.03 10.35 34.32
CA GLN A 201 -22.61 11.75 34.18
C GLN A 201 -21.74 12.16 35.35
N ALA A 202 -20.50 12.58 35.07
CA ALA A 202 -19.55 13.03 36.08
C ALA A 202 -18.90 14.37 35.68
N THR A 203 -18.79 15.30 36.63
CA THR A 203 -17.99 16.50 36.40
C THR A 203 -16.49 16.22 36.36
N GLY A 204 -16.05 15.17 37.01
CA GLY A 204 -14.70 14.61 36.98
C GLY A 204 -14.65 13.33 36.14
N ASN A 205 -14.13 12.25 36.72
CA ASN A 205 -13.86 11.00 36.04
C ASN A 205 -14.98 9.95 36.19
N ILE A 206 -15.10 9.09 35.16
CA ILE A 206 -15.84 7.83 35.23
C ILE A 206 -14.81 6.69 35.11
N THR A 207 -14.74 5.82 36.13
CA THR A 207 -13.77 4.73 36.16
C THR A 207 -14.45 3.39 36.44
N GLN A 208 -13.94 2.31 35.86
CA GLN A 208 -14.35 0.95 36.14
C GLN A 208 -13.11 0.07 36.29
N ASN A 209 -13.08 -0.75 37.35
CA ASN A 209 -12.04 -1.76 37.51
C ASN A 209 -12.22 -2.87 36.45
N ALA A 210 -11.14 -3.33 35.83
CA ALA A 210 -11.16 -4.39 34.84
C ALA A 210 -11.74 -5.72 35.38
N ALA A 211 -11.63 -5.96 36.69
CA ALA A 211 -12.19 -7.14 37.37
C ALA A 211 -13.63 -6.96 37.87
N ALA A 212 -14.28 -5.83 37.63
CA ALA A 212 -15.68 -5.59 37.97
C ALA A 212 -16.64 -6.49 37.17
N ASP A 213 -17.84 -6.74 37.71
CA ASP A 213 -18.86 -7.62 37.11
C ASP A 213 -19.36 -7.12 35.72
N GLY A 214 -19.12 -5.88 35.41
CA GLY A 214 -19.43 -5.29 34.12
C GLY A 214 -20.74 -4.52 34.06
N ILE A 215 -20.93 -3.81 32.94
CA ILE A 215 -22.13 -3.07 32.62
C ILE A 215 -22.85 -3.85 31.50
N ARG A 216 -24.13 -4.19 31.73
CA ARG A 216 -24.99 -4.86 30.76
C ARG A 216 -26.15 -3.96 30.42
N VAL A 217 -26.09 -3.35 29.25
CA VAL A 217 -27.11 -2.41 28.76
C VAL A 217 -27.04 -2.29 27.22
N LYS A 218 -28.18 -2.05 26.60
CA LYS A 218 -28.20 -1.78 25.14
C LYS A 218 -27.40 -0.52 24.80
N SER A 219 -27.64 0.58 25.51
CA SER A 219 -27.03 1.87 25.23
C SER A 219 -26.47 2.50 26.50
N LEU A 220 -25.17 2.80 26.50
CA LEU A 220 -24.47 3.55 27.54
C LEU A 220 -24.08 4.91 27.00
N THR A 221 -24.47 5.97 27.72
CA THR A 221 -23.94 7.31 27.51
C THR A 221 -23.10 7.69 28.72
N ALA A 222 -21.82 7.98 28.49
CA ALA A 222 -20.88 8.46 29.49
C ALA A 222 -20.54 9.94 29.22
N VAL A 223 -20.93 10.83 30.10
CA VAL A 223 -20.73 12.28 30.01
C VAL A 223 -19.75 12.71 31.09
N THR A 224 -18.61 13.27 30.73
CA THR A 224 -17.57 13.61 31.72
C THR A 224 -16.83 14.90 31.40
N GLY A 225 -16.29 15.56 32.44
CA GLY A 225 -15.30 16.63 32.29
C GLY A 225 -13.85 16.13 32.39
N GLY A 226 -13.66 14.97 33.02
CA GLY A 226 -12.36 14.27 33.13
C GLY A 226 -12.19 13.18 32.10
N GLY A 227 -11.60 12.06 32.51
CA GLY A 227 -11.43 10.85 31.68
C GLY A 227 -12.54 9.83 31.86
N GLN A 228 -12.65 8.91 30.92
CA GLN A 228 -13.54 7.74 30.95
C GLN A 228 -12.70 6.49 30.80
N SER A 229 -12.76 5.59 31.79
CA SER A 229 -12.05 4.31 31.78
C SER A 229 -13.01 3.20 32.19
N LEU A 230 -13.57 2.47 31.24
CA LEU A 230 -14.56 1.40 31.41
C LEU A 230 -13.98 0.09 30.87
N LEU A 231 -13.16 -0.57 31.69
CA LEU A 231 -12.23 -1.63 31.29
C LEU A 231 -12.69 -3.07 31.59
N SER A 232 -13.89 -3.28 32.21
CA SER A 232 -14.34 -4.65 32.47
C SER A 232 -14.60 -5.43 31.20
N GLN A 233 -14.01 -6.61 31.10
CA GLN A 233 -14.25 -7.55 29.99
C GLN A 233 -15.68 -8.14 30.01
N ASN A 234 -16.43 -7.94 31.10
CA ASN A 234 -17.82 -8.36 31.26
C ASN A 234 -18.82 -7.27 30.80
N ASN A 235 -18.36 -6.15 30.23
CA ASN A 235 -19.25 -5.14 29.67
C ASN A 235 -19.94 -5.68 28.41
N GLU A 236 -21.25 -5.71 28.39
CA GLU A 236 -22.10 -6.10 27.27
C GLU A 236 -22.89 -4.86 26.80
N ILE A 237 -22.25 -3.99 26.00
CA ILE A 237 -22.80 -2.71 25.57
C ILE A 237 -22.77 -2.67 24.05
N SER A 238 -23.95 -2.55 23.41
CA SER A 238 -24.05 -2.47 21.95
C SER A 238 -23.89 -1.05 21.39
N ASN A 239 -24.30 -0.03 22.16
CA ASN A 239 -24.15 1.36 21.79
C ASN A 239 -23.46 2.12 22.91
N PHE A 240 -22.27 2.66 22.62
CA PHE A 240 -21.51 3.49 23.56
C PHE A 240 -21.41 4.91 23.03
N SER A 241 -21.72 5.90 23.85
CA SER A 241 -21.55 7.33 23.55
C SER A 241 -20.65 7.97 24.57
N ALA A 242 -19.50 8.48 24.11
CA ALA A 242 -18.62 9.31 24.92
C ALA A 242 -18.91 10.79 24.66
N GLN A 243 -19.17 11.56 25.71
CA GLN A 243 -19.55 12.96 25.61
C GLN A 243 -18.82 13.81 26.65
N SER A 244 -18.66 15.09 26.34
CA SER A 244 -18.19 16.10 27.30
C SER A 244 -19.37 16.72 28.04
N ILE A 245 -19.16 17.05 29.33
CA ILE A 245 -20.08 17.87 30.11
C ILE A 245 -19.98 19.36 29.74
N GLY A 246 -18.86 19.80 29.13
CA GLY A 246 -18.60 21.14 28.70
C GLY A 246 -19.22 21.49 27.34
N GLN A 247 -19.45 22.79 27.11
CA GLN A 247 -19.97 23.28 25.80
C GLN A 247 -18.93 23.23 24.68
N ASP A 248 -17.65 23.15 25.00
CA ASP A 248 -16.54 23.06 24.05
C ASP A 248 -16.31 21.63 23.52
N ASN A 249 -17.16 20.69 23.91
CA ASN A 249 -17.07 19.27 23.56
C ASN A 249 -15.68 18.67 23.84
N SER A 250 -15.06 19.05 24.95
CA SER A 250 -13.74 18.56 25.33
C SER A 250 -13.71 17.91 26.71
N ILE A 251 -12.87 16.90 26.88
CA ILE A 251 -12.56 16.25 28.15
C ILE A 251 -11.08 16.39 28.47
N ASN A 252 -10.74 16.40 29.78
CA ASN A 252 -9.35 16.59 30.21
C ASN A 252 -8.56 15.27 30.34
N GLY A 253 -9.22 14.13 30.28
CA GLY A 253 -8.58 12.80 30.36
C GLY A 253 -8.85 11.95 29.13
N GLY A 254 -8.28 10.75 29.09
CA GLY A 254 -8.46 9.79 28.00
C GLY A 254 -9.85 9.17 27.93
N VAL A 255 -10.11 8.43 26.87
CA VAL A 255 -11.27 7.55 26.71
C VAL A 255 -10.76 6.12 26.56
N GLU A 256 -11.03 5.28 27.55
CA GLU A 256 -10.70 3.86 27.51
C GLU A 256 -11.98 3.04 27.67
N PHE A 257 -12.26 2.16 26.73
CA PHE A 257 -13.50 1.40 26.73
C PHE A 257 -13.31 -0.02 26.19
N VAL A 258 -13.80 -0.99 26.95
CA VAL A 258 -13.84 -2.41 26.55
C VAL A 258 -15.28 -2.88 26.51
N SER A 259 -15.71 -3.53 25.45
CA SER A 259 -17.00 -4.20 25.35
C SER A 259 -16.84 -5.65 24.88
N ASN A 260 -17.76 -6.51 25.30
CA ASN A 260 -17.90 -7.90 24.84
C ASN A 260 -19.26 -8.07 24.12
N ALA A 261 -19.61 -7.16 23.24
CA ALA A 261 -20.86 -7.16 22.52
C ALA A 261 -20.80 -8.05 21.27
N ALA A 262 -21.33 -9.29 21.36
CA ALA A 262 -21.36 -10.21 20.23
C ALA A 262 -22.25 -9.73 19.05
N ALA A 263 -23.29 -8.96 19.34
CA ALA A 263 -24.14 -8.32 18.32
C ALA A 263 -23.48 -7.14 17.59
N GLY A 264 -22.27 -6.77 18.02
CA GLY A 264 -21.53 -5.61 17.53
C GLY A 264 -21.57 -4.41 18.48
N LEU A 265 -20.61 -3.51 18.32
CA LEU A 265 -20.45 -2.28 19.09
C LEU A 265 -20.54 -1.07 18.18
N THR A 266 -21.48 -0.17 18.43
CA THR A 266 -21.50 1.17 17.83
C THR A 266 -20.99 2.17 18.85
N VAL A 267 -19.97 2.93 18.49
CA VAL A 267 -19.37 3.99 19.31
C VAL A 267 -19.71 5.35 18.71
N GLN A 268 -20.29 6.24 19.52
CA GLN A 268 -20.62 7.62 19.13
C GLN A 268 -19.68 8.61 19.83
N LEU A 269 -18.77 9.24 19.09
CA LEU A 269 -17.76 10.14 19.64
C LEU A 269 -18.10 11.63 19.52
N ASN A 270 -19.01 12.02 18.62
CA ASN A 270 -19.56 13.37 18.49
C ASN A 270 -18.49 14.49 18.32
N ASN A 271 -17.39 14.21 17.61
CA ASN A 271 -16.25 15.13 17.45
C ASN A 271 -15.61 15.55 18.78
N LEU A 272 -15.45 14.60 19.69
CA LEU A 272 -14.92 14.82 21.03
C LEU A 272 -13.44 15.25 20.97
N GLN A 273 -13.10 16.27 21.74
CA GLN A 273 -11.72 16.72 21.93
C GLN A 273 -11.15 16.12 23.22
N VAL A 274 -10.13 15.30 23.12
CA VAL A 274 -9.39 14.70 24.25
C VAL A 274 -8.14 15.53 24.46
N LYS A 275 -8.10 16.36 25.55
CA LYS A 275 -7.01 17.30 25.81
C LYS A 275 -5.74 16.62 26.31
N GLU A 276 -5.89 15.58 27.12
CA GLU A 276 -4.79 14.81 27.70
C GLU A 276 -5.15 13.31 27.72
N GLY A 277 -4.18 12.45 27.43
CA GLY A 277 -4.35 10.99 27.46
C GLY A 277 -4.78 10.37 26.13
N ASN A 278 -4.92 9.06 26.14
CA ASN A 278 -5.18 8.26 24.96
C ASN A 278 -6.67 7.98 24.75
N VAL A 279 -6.99 7.59 23.54
CA VAL A 279 -8.28 6.99 23.18
C VAL A 279 -8.05 5.53 22.85
N SER A 280 -8.60 4.62 23.64
CA SER A 280 -8.50 3.17 23.42
C SER A 280 -9.88 2.54 23.52
N ILE A 281 -10.37 1.98 22.41
CA ILE A 281 -11.71 1.40 22.34
C ILE A 281 -11.61 0.01 21.73
N SER A 282 -12.15 -0.98 22.44
CA SER A 282 -12.11 -2.37 21.96
C SER A 282 -13.44 -3.10 22.08
N ASN A 283 -13.72 -3.95 21.08
CA ASN A 283 -14.76 -4.98 21.16
C ASN A 283 -14.09 -6.36 21.15
N ILE A 284 -14.08 -7.03 22.31
CA ILE A 284 -13.41 -8.33 22.49
C ILE A 284 -14.29 -9.52 22.13
N ALA A 285 -15.56 -9.31 21.77
CA ALA A 285 -16.47 -10.38 21.39
C ALA A 285 -16.06 -11.01 20.04
N ALA A 286 -15.95 -12.32 20.00
CA ALA A 286 -15.60 -13.05 18.78
C ALA A 286 -16.61 -12.76 17.65
N GLY A 287 -16.13 -12.22 16.52
CA GLY A 287 -16.95 -11.83 15.38
C GLY A 287 -17.80 -10.56 15.58
N GLY A 288 -17.75 -9.94 16.76
CA GLY A 288 -18.45 -8.69 17.04
C GLY A 288 -17.87 -7.51 16.26
N ALA A 289 -18.60 -6.97 15.30
CA ALA A 289 -18.20 -5.80 14.55
C ALA A 289 -18.11 -4.55 15.44
N MET A 290 -17.32 -3.57 15.03
CA MET A 290 -17.21 -2.27 15.69
C MET A 290 -17.37 -1.15 14.67
N VAL A 291 -18.27 -0.21 14.97
CA VAL A 291 -18.51 0.98 14.14
C VAL A 291 -18.24 2.22 14.97
N ILE A 292 -17.27 3.02 14.56
CA ILE A 292 -16.93 4.30 15.19
C ILE A 292 -17.63 5.42 14.42
N LYS A 293 -18.54 6.12 15.07
CA LYS A 293 -19.32 7.24 14.50
C LYS A 293 -18.93 8.57 15.13
N GLY A 294 -18.85 9.59 14.29
CA GLY A 294 -18.38 10.92 14.70
C GLY A 294 -16.88 10.95 14.94
N GLY A 295 -16.30 12.11 14.80
CA GLY A 295 -14.85 12.30 14.92
C GLY A 295 -14.35 12.33 16.35
N ILE A 296 -13.03 12.17 16.51
CA ILE A 296 -12.31 12.37 17.75
C ILE A 296 -10.95 12.99 17.45
N ASN A 297 -10.53 13.90 18.33
CA ASN A 297 -9.20 14.50 18.31
C ASN A 297 -8.48 14.25 19.64
N ALA A 298 -7.44 13.44 19.64
CA ALA A 298 -6.52 13.27 20.77
C ALA A 298 -5.38 14.29 20.64
N ALA A 299 -5.50 15.40 21.37
CA ALA A 299 -4.59 16.56 21.25
C ALA A 299 -3.17 16.28 21.75
N VAL A 300 -2.98 15.26 22.60
CA VAL A 300 -1.69 14.88 23.21
C VAL A 300 -1.63 13.35 23.40
N GLY A 301 -1.97 12.54 22.47
CA GLY A 301 -1.91 11.07 22.70
C GLY A 301 -2.31 10.27 21.48
N ASN A 302 -2.45 8.99 21.72
CA ASN A 302 -2.73 7.99 20.71
C ASN A 302 -4.23 7.71 20.56
N ILE A 303 -4.61 7.21 19.39
CA ILE A 303 -5.91 6.59 19.15
C ILE A 303 -5.69 5.10 18.83
N GLU A 304 -6.33 4.21 19.60
CA GLU A 304 -6.28 2.78 19.36
C GLU A 304 -7.69 2.19 19.30
N PHE A 305 -8.02 1.55 18.18
CA PHE A 305 -9.25 0.78 18.01
C PHE A 305 -8.94 -0.68 17.75
N SER A 306 -9.58 -1.60 18.51
CA SER A 306 -9.32 -3.03 18.41
C SER A 306 -10.63 -3.83 18.39
N GLY A 307 -10.84 -4.64 17.36
CA GLY A 307 -12.05 -5.47 17.17
C GLY A 307 -11.76 -6.92 16.83
N LYS A 308 -12.55 -7.85 17.39
CA LYS A 308 -12.55 -9.28 17.00
C LYS A 308 -13.47 -9.58 15.80
N GLY A 309 -14.12 -8.58 15.22
CA GLY A 309 -14.89 -8.61 13.98
C GLY A 309 -14.41 -7.54 13.03
N ASP A 310 -15.31 -7.04 12.18
CA ASP A 310 -15.02 -5.92 11.28
C ASP A 310 -14.95 -4.59 12.06
N LEU A 311 -14.11 -3.67 11.61
CA LEU A 311 -13.98 -2.31 12.11
C LEU A 311 -14.32 -1.30 11.01
N SER A 312 -15.29 -0.43 11.27
CA SER A 312 -15.64 0.68 10.40
C SER A 312 -15.48 2.02 11.11
N THR A 313 -14.86 3.00 10.46
CA THR A 313 -14.74 4.37 10.96
C THR A 313 -15.56 5.32 10.09
N GLU A 314 -16.55 5.98 10.72
CA GLU A 314 -17.47 6.93 10.10
C GLU A 314 -17.33 8.29 10.79
N GLY A 315 -16.12 8.84 10.85
CA GLY A 315 -15.79 10.15 11.44
C GLY A 315 -14.31 10.44 11.42
N VAL A 316 -13.95 11.72 11.37
CA VAL A 316 -12.56 12.16 11.29
C VAL A 316 -11.79 11.75 12.55
N LEU A 317 -10.67 11.08 12.37
CA LEU A 317 -9.76 10.69 13.44
C LEU A 317 -8.49 11.53 13.37
N GLN A 318 -8.15 12.16 14.49
CA GLN A 318 -6.92 12.94 14.60
C GLN A 318 -6.21 12.63 15.91
N ALA A 319 -4.95 12.25 15.85
CA ALA A 319 -4.09 12.06 17.01
C ALA A 319 -2.83 12.92 16.88
N ALA A 320 -2.34 13.47 17.98
CA ALA A 320 -1.05 14.16 18.00
C ALA A 320 0.13 13.18 17.89
N GLU A 321 -0.09 11.93 18.28
CA GLU A 321 0.88 10.82 18.19
C GLU A 321 0.35 9.74 17.24
N ASP A 322 0.29 8.48 17.68
CA ASP A 322 -0.03 7.36 16.83
C ASP A 322 -1.53 7.10 16.68
N ILE A 323 -1.90 6.54 15.53
CA ILE A 323 -3.21 5.91 15.34
C ILE A 323 -3.00 4.43 14.99
N LYS A 324 -3.65 3.56 15.77
CA LYS A 324 -3.64 2.12 15.54
C LYS A 324 -5.05 1.56 15.40
N MET A 325 -5.27 0.82 14.33
CA MET A 325 -6.53 0.11 14.08
C MET A 325 -6.26 -1.37 13.86
N THR A 326 -6.87 -2.23 14.67
CA THR A 326 -6.72 -3.68 14.55
C THR A 326 -8.08 -4.35 14.48
N ALA A 327 -8.29 -5.19 13.48
CA ALA A 327 -9.51 -5.97 13.32
C ALA A 327 -9.18 -7.43 12.96
N SER A 328 -9.89 -8.40 13.56
CA SER A 328 -9.81 -9.78 13.07
C SER A 328 -10.63 -10.00 11.79
N GLY A 329 -11.55 -9.10 11.47
CA GLY A 329 -12.26 -8.96 10.21
C GLY A 329 -11.64 -7.93 9.30
N SER A 330 -12.46 -7.21 8.55
CA SER A 330 -12.04 -6.12 7.67
C SER A 330 -11.95 -4.78 8.40
N ILE A 331 -11.11 -3.88 7.89
CA ILE A 331 -11.10 -2.46 8.27
C ILE A 331 -11.65 -1.65 7.10
N ILE A 332 -12.64 -0.78 7.39
CA ILE A 332 -13.21 0.15 6.42
C ILE A 332 -13.09 1.57 6.98
N ASN A 333 -12.26 2.37 6.35
CA ASN A 333 -12.16 3.79 6.65
C ASN A 333 -13.02 4.61 5.70
N HIS A 334 -13.94 5.43 6.24
CA HIS A 334 -14.83 6.30 5.46
C HIS A 334 -14.47 7.78 5.52
N ASP A 335 -13.71 8.20 6.52
CA ASP A 335 -13.37 9.61 6.75
C ASP A 335 -11.86 9.79 6.98
N ASN A 336 -11.41 11.04 7.00
CA ASN A 336 -10.01 11.38 7.15
C ASN A 336 -9.40 10.84 8.45
N VAL A 337 -8.20 10.29 8.33
CA VAL A 337 -7.40 9.80 9.45
C VAL A 337 -6.05 10.50 9.42
N THR A 338 -5.72 11.22 10.50
CA THR A 338 -4.45 11.96 10.61
C THR A 338 -3.74 11.60 11.90
N ALA A 339 -2.59 10.97 11.81
CA ALA A 339 -1.67 10.70 12.92
C ALA A 339 -0.50 11.69 12.88
N GLY A 340 -0.15 12.28 14.01
CA GLY A 340 1.03 13.15 14.12
C GLY A 340 2.35 12.40 14.05
N ALA A 341 2.36 11.11 14.38
CA ALA A 341 3.47 10.19 14.25
C ALA A 341 3.07 8.98 13.35
N MET A 342 2.99 7.77 13.88
CA MET A 342 2.73 6.56 13.08
C MET A 342 1.24 6.28 12.88
N LEU A 343 0.92 5.67 11.74
CA LEU A 343 -0.40 5.12 11.46
C LEU A 343 -0.28 3.65 11.08
N ASP A 344 -0.96 2.79 11.84
CA ASP A 344 -0.93 1.33 11.66
C ASP A 344 -2.36 0.76 11.54
N MET A 345 -2.68 0.15 10.41
CA MET A 345 -3.93 -0.58 10.16
C MET A 345 -3.64 -2.06 9.93
N GLN A 346 -4.20 -2.94 10.76
CA GLN A 346 -4.03 -4.39 10.67
C GLN A 346 -5.37 -5.10 10.59
N ALA A 347 -5.64 -5.78 9.49
CA ALA A 347 -6.87 -6.53 9.25
C ALA A 347 -6.62 -8.02 9.03
N GLY A 348 -7.41 -8.87 9.67
CA GLY A 348 -7.45 -10.32 9.40
C GLY A 348 -8.20 -10.68 8.11
N LYS A 349 -8.79 -9.69 7.42
CA LYS A 349 -9.36 -9.78 6.08
C LYS A 349 -8.89 -8.59 5.24
N ASP A 350 -9.81 -7.76 4.78
CA ASP A 350 -9.52 -6.68 3.84
C ASP A 350 -9.36 -5.33 4.55
N ILE A 351 -8.56 -4.45 3.94
CA ILE A 351 -8.53 -3.02 4.28
C ILE A 351 -9.11 -2.24 3.10
N THR A 352 -10.13 -1.42 3.38
CA THR A 352 -10.67 -0.47 2.40
C THR A 352 -10.51 0.94 2.94
N ASN A 353 -9.70 1.73 2.28
CA ASN A 353 -9.58 3.15 2.55
C ASN A 353 -10.38 3.96 1.53
N ASN A 354 -11.41 4.68 1.98
CA ASN A 354 -12.25 5.52 1.10
C ASN A 354 -12.00 7.03 1.29
N SER A 355 -11.05 7.42 2.14
CA SER A 355 -10.75 8.83 2.44
C SER A 355 -9.27 9.04 2.70
N THR A 356 -8.84 10.30 2.79
CA THR A 356 -7.44 10.66 3.00
C THR A 356 -6.89 10.08 4.30
N VAL A 357 -5.70 9.51 4.22
CA VAL A 357 -4.94 8.98 5.36
C VAL A 357 -3.57 9.65 5.42
N GLU A 358 -3.26 10.28 6.56
CA GLU A 358 -2.01 11.02 6.76
C GLU A 358 -1.28 10.53 8.01
N ALA A 359 0.04 10.36 7.90
CA ALA A 359 0.94 10.09 9.02
C ALA A 359 2.11 11.07 9.01
N GLY A 360 2.47 11.63 10.16
CA GLY A 360 3.65 12.49 10.30
C GLY A 360 4.95 11.72 10.16
N GLU A 361 4.94 10.44 10.45
CA GLU A 361 6.04 9.47 10.31
C GLU A 361 5.61 8.32 9.38
N ASP A 362 5.72 7.08 9.83
CA ASP A 362 5.46 5.89 9.01
C ASP A 362 3.96 5.55 8.92
N LEU A 363 3.56 5.04 7.76
CA LEU A 363 2.22 4.54 7.49
C LEU A 363 2.28 3.09 7.05
N THR A 364 1.58 2.23 7.80
CA THR A 364 1.51 0.79 7.51
C THR A 364 0.07 0.33 7.38
N MET A 365 -0.24 -0.41 6.31
CA MET A 365 -1.47 -1.16 6.15
C MET A 365 -1.14 -2.63 5.88
N THR A 366 -1.61 -3.53 6.74
CA THR A 366 -1.39 -4.97 6.59
C THR A 366 -2.72 -5.71 6.60
N ALA A 367 -2.99 -6.50 5.56
CA ALA A 367 -4.22 -7.26 5.40
C ALA A 367 -3.92 -8.74 5.11
N GLU A 368 -4.63 -9.67 5.80
CA GLU A 368 -4.64 -11.08 5.41
C GLU A 368 -5.52 -11.36 4.16
N GLY A 369 -6.30 -10.38 3.71
CA GLY A 369 -6.99 -10.32 2.43
C GLY A 369 -6.38 -9.29 1.50
N SER A 370 -7.20 -8.45 0.91
CA SER A 370 -6.81 -7.38 -0.03
C SER A 370 -6.71 -6.02 0.63
N ILE A 371 -5.95 -5.11 0.00
CA ILE A 371 -5.95 -3.68 0.31
C ILE A 371 -6.54 -2.92 -0.88
N ALA A 372 -7.59 -2.14 -0.62
CA ALA A 372 -8.20 -1.22 -1.58
C ALA A 372 -8.04 0.23 -1.11
N ASN A 373 -7.10 0.95 -1.68
CA ASN A 373 -6.93 2.38 -1.45
C ASN A 373 -7.64 3.19 -2.54
N LYS A 374 -8.62 4.02 -2.13
CA LYS A 374 -9.42 4.83 -3.06
C LYS A 374 -9.19 6.34 -2.90
N ASP A 375 -8.45 6.76 -1.90
CA ASP A 375 -8.11 8.17 -1.67
C ASP A 375 -6.65 8.31 -1.22
N THR A 376 -6.19 9.51 -1.08
CA THR A 376 -4.79 9.87 -0.86
C THR A 376 -4.20 9.23 0.39
N ILE A 377 -2.99 8.70 0.25
CA ILE A 377 -2.11 8.27 1.34
C ILE A 377 -0.89 9.17 1.37
N ASN A 378 -0.65 9.80 2.52
CA ASN A 378 0.49 10.67 2.75
C ASN A 378 1.24 10.23 4.01
N ALA A 379 2.56 10.06 3.93
CA ALA A 379 3.40 9.81 5.10
C ALA A 379 4.63 10.72 5.09
N GLY A 380 5.00 11.23 6.25
CA GLY A 380 6.29 11.89 6.44
C GLY A 380 7.48 10.91 6.42
N GLY A 381 7.23 9.65 6.75
CA GLY A 381 8.14 8.51 6.74
C GLY A 381 7.87 7.52 5.62
N VAL A 382 8.04 6.24 5.90
CA VAL A 382 7.82 5.12 4.97
C VAL A 382 6.32 4.86 4.78
N VAL A 383 5.92 4.51 3.55
CA VAL A 383 4.61 3.92 3.28
C VAL A 383 4.76 2.44 2.97
N MET A 384 4.07 1.59 3.73
CA MET A 384 4.06 0.14 3.53
C MET A 384 2.63 -0.39 3.40
N LEU A 385 2.30 -0.93 2.24
CA LEU A 385 1.04 -1.64 1.98
C LEU A 385 1.36 -3.12 1.74
N GLN A 386 0.87 -4.00 2.61
CA GLN A 386 1.10 -5.44 2.50
C GLN A 386 -0.22 -6.19 2.54
N ALA A 387 -0.55 -6.88 1.47
CA ALA A 387 -1.73 -7.73 1.36
C ALA A 387 -1.35 -9.19 1.11
N GLN A 388 -2.11 -10.12 1.68
CA GLN A 388 -1.95 -11.53 1.32
C GLN A 388 -2.44 -11.79 -0.11
N THR A 389 -3.51 -11.10 -0.53
CA THR A 389 -4.04 -11.20 -1.91
C THR A 389 -3.71 -9.94 -2.71
N ASP A 390 -4.67 -9.15 -3.12
CA ASP A 390 -4.46 -8.07 -4.06
C ASP A 390 -4.28 -6.70 -3.39
N ILE A 391 -3.51 -5.83 -4.05
CA ILE A 391 -3.47 -4.40 -3.74
C ILE A 391 -4.04 -3.61 -4.92
N SER A 392 -5.07 -2.82 -4.64
CA SER A 392 -5.64 -1.86 -5.58
C SER A 392 -5.46 -0.44 -5.05
N ASN A 393 -4.67 0.35 -5.75
CA ASN A 393 -4.51 1.77 -5.46
C ASN A 393 -5.12 2.62 -6.56
N SER A 394 -6.05 3.52 -6.20
CA SER A 394 -6.74 4.40 -7.17
C SER A 394 -6.45 5.88 -6.96
N ALA A 395 -5.57 6.23 -6.01
CA ALA A 395 -5.25 7.62 -5.67
C ALA A 395 -3.76 7.82 -5.39
N ALA A 396 -3.37 9.04 -5.10
CA ALA A 396 -1.97 9.36 -4.84
C ALA A 396 -1.44 8.68 -3.57
N VAL A 397 -0.22 8.14 -3.64
CA VAL A 397 0.53 7.62 -2.50
C VAL A 397 1.87 8.36 -2.44
N THR A 398 2.15 9.02 -1.31
CA THR A 398 3.34 9.86 -1.16
C THR A 398 4.10 9.52 0.12
N SER A 399 5.42 9.42 0.04
CA SER A 399 6.31 9.35 1.20
C SER A 399 7.21 10.58 1.32
N GLY A 400 7.70 10.84 2.53
CA GLY A 400 8.60 11.95 2.82
C GLY A 400 9.99 11.80 2.19
N THR A 401 10.75 12.88 2.19
CA THR A 401 12.12 12.91 1.64
C THR A 401 13.03 11.92 2.36
N GLY A 402 13.68 11.04 1.60
CA GLY A 402 14.57 10.00 2.12
C GLY A 402 13.87 8.71 2.55
N PHE A 403 12.53 8.62 2.38
CA PHE A 403 11.74 7.46 2.76
C PHE A 403 11.07 6.80 1.54
N GLY A 404 10.94 5.47 1.59
CA GLY A 404 10.45 4.67 0.48
C GLY A 404 8.95 4.36 0.54
N ILE A 405 8.45 3.83 -0.58
CA ILE A 405 7.10 3.27 -0.69
C ILE A 405 7.23 1.80 -1.08
N SER A 406 6.58 0.92 -0.33
CA SER A 406 6.51 -0.51 -0.62
C SER A 406 5.06 -0.99 -0.72
N MET A 407 4.72 -1.66 -1.81
CA MET A 407 3.46 -2.38 -1.99
C MET A 407 3.78 -3.84 -2.27
N THR A 408 3.29 -4.76 -1.42
CA THR A 408 3.56 -6.20 -1.55
C THR A 408 2.27 -7.00 -1.53
N ALA A 409 1.97 -7.68 -2.64
CA ALA A 409 0.87 -8.64 -2.78
C ALA A 409 1.46 -10.06 -2.77
N VAL A 410 1.28 -10.81 -1.66
CA VAL A 410 2.01 -12.06 -1.42
C VAL A 410 1.57 -13.19 -2.36
N THR A 411 0.27 -13.28 -2.66
CA THR A 411 -0.28 -14.32 -3.57
C THR A 411 -1.08 -13.73 -4.74
N GLY A 412 -1.40 -12.45 -4.69
CA GLY A 412 -2.18 -11.73 -5.71
C GLY A 412 -1.38 -10.77 -6.56
N GLY A 413 -2.07 -9.82 -7.16
CA GLY A 413 -1.52 -8.79 -8.03
C GLY A 413 -1.56 -7.39 -7.41
N ILE A 414 -0.92 -6.45 -8.09
CA ILE A 414 -0.95 -5.02 -7.76
C ILE A 414 -1.56 -4.26 -8.95
N ALA A 415 -2.64 -3.54 -8.69
CA ALA A 415 -3.23 -2.60 -9.65
C ALA A 415 -3.06 -1.17 -9.13
N ASN A 416 -2.12 -0.44 -9.70
CA ASN A 416 -1.89 0.96 -9.40
C ASN A 416 -2.48 1.85 -10.48
N LYS A 417 -3.48 2.67 -10.11
CA LYS A 417 -4.15 3.64 -10.98
C LYS A 417 -3.98 5.08 -10.51
N GLY A 418 -3.25 5.28 -9.45
CA GLY A 418 -2.92 6.59 -8.90
C GLY A 418 -1.42 6.84 -8.89
N SER A 419 -1.01 8.10 -8.82
CA SER A 419 0.39 8.46 -8.79
C SER A 419 1.10 7.94 -7.52
N VAL A 420 2.34 7.48 -7.68
CA VAL A 420 3.19 7.06 -6.56
C VAL A 420 4.44 7.93 -6.53
N ILE A 421 4.61 8.71 -5.47
CA ILE A 421 5.72 9.66 -5.33
C ILE A 421 6.51 9.34 -4.07
N SER A 422 7.75 8.93 -4.24
CA SER A 422 8.62 8.53 -3.14
C SER A 422 9.85 9.42 -3.01
N GLY A 423 10.17 9.80 -1.78
CA GLY A 423 11.42 10.49 -1.45
C GLY A 423 12.67 9.59 -1.44
N ALA A 424 12.52 8.28 -1.68
CA ALA A 424 13.59 7.31 -1.86
C ALA A 424 13.16 6.26 -2.90
N ASP A 425 13.06 4.98 -2.51
CA ASP A 425 12.71 3.89 -3.40
C ASP A 425 11.19 3.69 -3.52
N VAL A 426 10.74 3.18 -4.67
CA VAL A 426 9.42 2.57 -4.85
C VAL A 426 9.62 1.09 -5.17
N ALA A 427 8.98 0.22 -4.39
CA ALA A 427 8.99 -1.22 -4.62
C ALA A 427 7.54 -1.75 -4.75
N LEU A 428 7.20 -2.27 -5.91
CA LEU A 428 5.97 -3.01 -6.18
C LEU A 428 6.33 -4.48 -6.37
N LYS A 429 5.84 -5.36 -5.48
CA LYS A 429 6.12 -6.80 -5.53
C LYS A 429 4.84 -7.60 -5.50
N ALA A 430 4.63 -8.44 -6.49
CA ALA A 430 3.45 -9.27 -6.64
C ALA A 430 3.81 -10.70 -7.02
N GLN A 431 3.00 -11.67 -6.57
CA GLN A 431 3.06 -13.04 -7.10
C GLN A 431 2.43 -13.11 -8.50
N GLN A 432 1.36 -12.34 -8.71
CA GLN A 432 0.64 -12.27 -9.99
C GLN A 432 1.02 -10.99 -10.76
N ASP A 433 0.09 -10.42 -11.49
CA ASP A 433 0.32 -9.25 -12.34
C ASP A 433 0.63 -7.97 -11.54
N ILE A 434 1.51 -7.14 -12.10
CA ILE A 434 1.62 -5.73 -11.73
C ILE A 434 1.09 -4.90 -12.88
N PHE A 435 0.03 -4.16 -12.62
CA PHE A 435 -0.57 -3.24 -13.56
C PHE A 435 -0.43 -1.80 -13.07
N ASN A 436 0.32 -0.97 -13.79
CA ASN A 436 0.50 0.44 -13.48
C ASN A 436 -0.08 1.31 -14.57
N GLU A 437 -1.12 2.10 -14.24
CA GLU A 437 -1.77 3.04 -15.17
C GLU A 437 -1.24 4.47 -15.06
N ASP A 438 -0.71 4.89 -13.89
CA ASP A 438 -0.34 6.29 -13.62
C ASP A 438 1.16 6.41 -13.32
N ASP A 439 1.63 7.64 -13.13
CA ASP A 439 3.04 7.96 -12.98
C ASP A 439 3.63 7.44 -11.65
N ILE A 440 4.81 6.85 -11.72
CA ILE A 440 5.63 6.50 -10.56
C ILE A 440 6.92 7.32 -10.60
N ARG A 441 7.16 8.03 -9.51
CA ARG A 441 8.39 8.79 -9.30
C ARG A 441 9.08 8.36 -8.02
N ALA A 442 10.36 8.05 -8.13
CA ALA A 442 11.23 7.76 -7.01
C ALA A 442 12.48 8.67 -7.05
N ASP A 443 12.85 9.26 -5.92
CA ASP A 443 14.12 10.02 -5.86
C ASP A 443 15.33 9.08 -5.92
N ALA A 444 15.15 7.76 -5.67
CA ALA A 444 16.16 6.74 -5.85
C ALA A 444 15.69 5.66 -6.86
N LYS A 445 15.36 4.44 -6.44
CA LYS A 445 15.08 3.29 -7.32
C LYS A 445 13.58 3.03 -7.48
N ILE A 446 13.17 2.61 -8.69
CA ILE A 446 11.89 1.93 -8.94
C ILE A 446 12.15 0.45 -9.19
N LEU A 447 11.53 -0.41 -8.39
CA LEU A 447 11.50 -1.86 -8.56
C LEU A 447 10.05 -2.33 -8.79
N MET A 448 9.80 -3.04 -9.89
CA MET A 448 8.57 -3.81 -10.08
C MET A 448 8.94 -5.28 -10.29
N GLU A 449 8.41 -6.17 -9.46
CA GLU A 449 8.70 -7.59 -9.48
C GLU A 449 7.40 -8.39 -9.49
N ALA A 450 7.07 -9.04 -10.62
CA ALA A 450 5.96 -9.97 -10.79
C ALA A 450 6.51 -11.39 -10.94
N ALA A 451 6.27 -12.27 -9.95
CA ALA A 451 6.96 -13.55 -9.91
C ALA A 451 6.41 -14.58 -10.93
N GLU A 452 5.08 -14.60 -11.15
CA GLU A 452 4.41 -15.65 -11.95
C GLU A 452 3.73 -15.10 -13.21
N ARG A 453 3.52 -13.76 -13.33
CA ARG A 453 2.77 -13.14 -14.41
C ARG A 453 3.40 -11.85 -14.91
N ASP A 454 2.58 -11.00 -15.52
CA ASP A 454 3.01 -9.88 -16.32
C ASP A 454 3.27 -8.61 -15.50
N ILE A 455 4.19 -7.78 -15.99
CA ILE A 455 4.28 -6.37 -15.64
C ILE A 455 3.73 -5.57 -16.81
N VAL A 456 2.61 -4.88 -16.59
CA VAL A 456 2.01 -3.99 -17.58
C VAL A 456 2.13 -2.55 -17.08
N ASN A 457 2.95 -1.76 -17.74
CA ASN A 457 3.12 -0.35 -17.42
C ASN A 457 2.53 0.55 -18.51
N GLN A 458 1.68 1.47 -18.10
CA GLN A 458 1.08 2.52 -18.97
C GLN A 458 1.44 3.93 -18.49
N GLY A 459 1.91 4.08 -17.26
CA GLY A 459 2.35 5.34 -16.68
C GLY A 459 3.83 5.65 -16.93
N SER A 460 4.23 6.88 -16.69
CA SER A 460 5.64 7.27 -16.74
C SER A 460 6.37 6.76 -15.50
N LEU A 461 7.61 6.32 -15.67
CA LEU A 461 8.51 5.93 -14.59
C LEU A 461 9.69 6.89 -14.55
N THR A 462 9.92 7.53 -13.40
CA THR A 462 11.05 8.45 -13.22
C THR A 462 11.83 8.08 -11.98
N ALA A 463 13.14 7.80 -12.13
CA ALA A 463 13.99 7.36 -11.02
C ALA A 463 15.34 8.10 -10.99
N GLY A 464 15.81 8.42 -9.77
CA GLY A 464 17.01 9.24 -9.53
C GLY A 464 18.27 8.49 -9.12
N ALA A 465 18.24 7.17 -8.87
CA ALA A 465 19.45 6.41 -8.50
C ALA A 465 20.51 6.42 -9.61
N GLU A 466 21.79 6.43 -9.22
CA GLU A 466 22.93 6.43 -10.17
C GLU A 466 23.26 5.04 -10.72
N ASP A 467 23.00 3.98 -9.95
CA ASP A 467 23.22 2.58 -10.37
C ASP A 467 22.05 2.05 -11.23
N VAL A 468 21.39 0.97 -10.81
CA VAL A 468 20.14 0.48 -11.43
C VAL A 468 18.99 1.29 -10.86
N ALA A 469 18.52 2.27 -11.63
CA ALA A 469 17.47 3.18 -11.20
C ALA A 469 16.06 2.64 -11.43
N ILE A 470 15.84 1.96 -12.56
CA ILE A 470 14.58 1.31 -12.89
C ILE A 470 14.83 -0.16 -13.18
N ASP A 471 14.13 -1.02 -12.46
CA ASP A 471 14.30 -2.47 -12.52
C ASP A 471 12.91 -3.13 -12.62
N LEU A 472 12.59 -3.67 -13.78
CA LEU A 472 11.35 -4.39 -14.06
C LEU A 472 11.69 -5.87 -14.24
N LEU A 473 11.18 -6.72 -13.36
CA LEU A 473 11.46 -8.15 -13.35
C LEU A 473 10.16 -8.97 -13.39
N ALA A 474 9.90 -9.63 -14.52
CA ALA A 474 8.85 -10.63 -14.65
C ALA A 474 9.47 -12.04 -14.64
N GLY A 475 9.03 -12.90 -13.69
CA GLY A 475 9.56 -14.26 -13.55
C GLY A 475 9.08 -15.16 -14.68
N ARG A 476 7.77 -15.27 -14.87
CA ARG A 476 7.18 -16.13 -15.91
C ARG A 476 6.38 -15.39 -16.97
N GLY A 477 6.04 -14.15 -16.73
CA GLY A 477 5.22 -13.33 -17.61
C GLY A 477 6.01 -12.39 -18.49
N ASP A 478 5.27 -11.56 -19.19
CA ASP A 478 5.78 -10.54 -20.08
C ASP A 478 6.03 -9.22 -19.33
N ILE A 479 6.91 -8.38 -19.87
CA ILE A 479 7.01 -6.98 -19.51
C ILE A 479 6.47 -6.15 -20.68
N LEU A 480 5.35 -5.47 -20.44
CA LEU A 480 4.62 -4.72 -21.46
C LEU A 480 4.54 -3.25 -21.09
N ASN A 481 5.31 -2.42 -21.78
CA ASN A 481 5.26 -0.97 -21.67
C ASN A 481 4.46 -0.43 -22.85
N THR A 482 3.13 -0.24 -22.67
CA THR A 482 2.19 -0.16 -23.78
C THR A 482 1.78 1.26 -24.19
N ASN A 483 2.03 2.28 -23.36
CA ASN A 483 1.64 3.65 -23.64
C ASN A 483 2.77 4.42 -24.35
N SER A 484 2.60 4.73 -25.62
CA SER A 484 3.57 5.48 -26.41
C SER A 484 3.76 6.95 -25.97
N SER A 485 2.84 7.48 -25.17
CA SER A 485 2.95 8.84 -24.60
C SER A 485 3.66 8.85 -23.24
N ALA A 486 3.85 7.70 -22.62
CA ALA A 486 4.59 7.57 -21.37
C ALA A 486 6.11 7.63 -21.62
N ALA A 487 6.87 7.95 -20.57
CA ALA A 487 8.32 7.96 -20.61
C ALA A 487 8.90 7.16 -19.44
N ILE A 488 9.92 6.37 -19.72
CA ILE A 488 10.78 5.76 -18.70
C ILE A 488 12.07 6.56 -18.66
N THR A 489 12.28 7.30 -17.58
CA THR A 489 13.43 8.21 -17.44
C THR A 489 14.20 7.88 -16.17
N ALA A 490 15.48 7.63 -16.31
CA ALA A 490 16.35 7.29 -15.19
C ALA A 490 17.64 8.11 -15.21
N VAL A 491 18.17 8.43 -14.04
CA VAL A 491 19.56 8.95 -13.92
C VAL A 491 20.54 7.80 -14.15
N GLY A 492 20.29 6.65 -13.57
CA GLY A 492 21.07 5.42 -13.74
C GLY A 492 20.50 4.49 -14.82
N THR A 493 20.85 3.23 -14.71
CA THR A 493 20.48 2.17 -15.65
C THR A 493 18.97 1.85 -15.60
N VAL A 494 18.40 1.66 -16.78
CA VAL A 494 17.06 1.06 -16.95
C VAL A 494 17.25 -0.40 -17.32
N GLN A 495 16.73 -1.31 -16.50
CA GLN A 495 16.77 -2.74 -16.72
C GLN A 495 15.36 -3.33 -16.81
N MET A 496 15.12 -4.15 -17.82
CA MET A 496 13.90 -4.94 -17.97
C MET A 496 14.30 -6.39 -18.20
N GLN A 497 13.78 -7.30 -17.39
CA GLN A 497 14.10 -8.72 -17.47
C GLN A 497 12.83 -9.58 -17.40
N ALA A 498 12.46 -10.23 -18.52
CA ALA A 498 11.42 -11.24 -18.60
C ALA A 498 12.08 -12.62 -18.66
N GLN A 499 12.05 -13.38 -17.53
CA GLN A 499 12.84 -14.61 -17.40
C GLN A 499 12.30 -15.79 -18.22
N GLU A 500 10.98 -15.89 -18.41
CA GLU A 500 10.32 -16.90 -19.25
C GLU A 500 9.39 -16.26 -20.32
N GLY A 501 9.29 -14.92 -20.37
CA GLY A 501 8.37 -14.18 -21.22
C GLY A 501 9.02 -13.26 -22.25
N ASN A 502 8.23 -12.34 -22.76
CA ASN A 502 8.60 -11.37 -23.78
C ASN A 502 8.75 -9.97 -23.19
N ILE A 503 9.45 -9.09 -23.89
CA ILE A 503 9.45 -7.64 -23.60
C ILE A 503 8.82 -6.91 -24.78
N GLY A 504 7.74 -6.14 -24.49
CA GLY A 504 7.10 -5.22 -25.42
C GLY A 504 7.27 -3.77 -24.94
N ASN A 505 7.97 -2.94 -25.68
CA ASN A 505 8.15 -1.54 -25.37
C ASN A 505 7.60 -0.60 -26.45
N ALA A 506 6.60 0.22 -26.10
CA ALA A 506 6.11 1.29 -26.96
C ALA A 506 6.45 2.69 -26.43
N ALA A 507 6.91 2.81 -25.19
CA ALA A 507 7.25 4.10 -24.58
C ALA A 507 8.69 4.56 -24.91
N THR A 508 8.94 5.84 -24.74
CA THR A 508 10.31 6.37 -24.78
C THR A 508 11.08 5.90 -23.53
N ILE A 509 12.30 5.40 -23.72
CA ILE A 509 13.22 5.06 -22.63
C ILE A 509 14.46 5.94 -22.70
N ALA A 510 14.82 6.56 -21.59
CA ALA A 510 16.03 7.37 -21.47
C ALA A 510 16.82 7.04 -20.20
N SER A 511 18.10 6.69 -20.33
CA SER A 511 19.04 6.61 -19.21
C SER A 511 20.01 7.81 -19.20
N GLY A 512 20.50 8.16 -18.00
CA GLY A 512 21.42 9.28 -17.82
C GLY A 512 22.83 9.01 -18.35
N THR A 513 23.69 10.01 -18.25
CA THR A 513 25.08 9.94 -18.71
C THR A 513 25.84 8.83 -18.00
N GLY A 514 26.47 7.93 -18.76
CA GLY A 514 27.22 6.80 -18.25
C GLY A 514 26.37 5.57 -17.84
N ALA A 515 25.05 5.64 -18.03
CA ALA A 515 24.11 4.60 -17.67
C ALA A 515 23.58 3.84 -18.89
N ASP A 516 23.11 2.62 -18.67
CA ASP A 516 22.67 1.69 -19.70
C ASP A 516 21.14 1.61 -19.86
N VAL A 517 20.73 1.05 -20.97
CA VAL A 517 19.40 0.48 -21.17
C VAL A 517 19.56 -0.99 -21.54
N LEU A 518 19.08 -1.90 -20.64
CA LEU A 518 19.25 -3.34 -20.75
C LEU A 518 17.89 -4.03 -20.83
N LEU A 519 17.60 -4.69 -21.93
CA LEU A 519 16.40 -5.49 -22.13
C LEU A 519 16.81 -6.96 -22.34
N THR A 520 16.35 -7.86 -21.45
CA THR A 520 16.66 -9.28 -21.51
C THR A 520 15.36 -10.08 -21.43
N ALA A 521 15.09 -10.90 -22.42
CA ALA A 521 13.90 -11.76 -22.49
C ALA A 521 14.28 -13.18 -22.92
N ASP A 522 13.69 -14.21 -22.30
CA ASP A 522 13.79 -15.58 -22.84
C ASP A 522 12.95 -15.75 -24.12
N GLY A 523 11.88 -15.00 -24.25
CA GLY A 523 11.07 -14.86 -25.46
C GLY A 523 11.57 -13.79 -26.42
N ASN A 524 10.64 -13.01 -26.97
CA ASN A 524 10.91 -11.95 -27.94
C ASN A 524 11.12 -10.59 -27.25
N ILE A 525 11.87 -9.73 -27.91
CA ILE A 525 11.93 -8.30 -27.61
C ILE A 525 11.31 -7.53 -28.79
N VAL A 526 10.26 -6.77 -28.53
CA VAL A 526 9.59 -5.91 -29.51
C VAL A 526 9.68 -4.47 -29.05
N ASN A 527 10.42 -3.65 -29.75
CA ASN A 527 10.57 -2.24 -29.43
C ASN A 527 9.98 -1.35 -30.52
N SER A 528 9.00 -0.54 -30.16
CA SER A 528 8.41 0.49 -31.01
C SER A 528 8.53 1.91 -30.41
N GLY A 529 9.16 2.05 -29.24
CA GLY A 529 9.45 3.31 -28.58
C GLY A 529 10.91 3.75 -28.76
N ALA A 530 11.15 5.04 -28.84
CA ALA A 530 12.52 5.57 -28.95
C ALA A 530 13.35 5.25 -27.70
N ILE A 531 14.61 4.84 -27.90
CA ILE A 531 15.52 4.55 -26.80
C ILE A 531 16.78 5.43 -26.90
N GLY A 532 17.07 6.13 -25.80
CA GLY A 532 18.30 6.90 -25.62
C GLY A 532 19.10 6.42 -24.42
N SER A 533 20.37 6.08 -24.60
CA SER A 533 21.24 5.66 -23.50
C SER A 533 22.48 6.54 -23.38
N GLY A 534 22.82 6.90 -22.14
CA GLY A 534 24.06 7.60 -21.83
C GLY A 534 25.30 6.74 -21.96
N ARG A 535 25.19 5.43 -22.16
CA ARG A 535 26.29 4.50 -22.40
C ARG A 535 25.91 3.41 -23.40
N LEU A 536 25.37 2.29 -22.96
CA LEU A 536 25.06 1.11 -23.74
C LEU A 536 23.56 0.89 -23.90
N VAL A 537 23.10 0.50 -25.10
CA VAL A 537 21.80 -0.16 -25.29
C VAL A 537 22.09 -1.62 -25.60
N SER A 538 21.51 -2.54 -24.79
CA SER A 538 21.66 -3.98 -24.99
C SER A 538 20.30 -4.67 -25.02
N PHE A 539 20.00 -5.40 -26.08
CA PHE A 539 18.88 -6.32 -26.20
C PHE A 539 19.42 -7.74 -26.26
N ALA A 540 18.91 -8.62 -25.38
CA ALA A 540 19.23 -10.04 -25.40
C ALA A 540 17.93 -10.85 -25.39
N ALA A 541 17.63 -11.53 -26.52
CA ALA A 541 16.40 -12.31 -26.69
C ALA A 541 16.70 -13.79 -26.91
N GLY A 542 16.01 -14.67 -26.18
CA GLY A 542 16.03 -16.11 -26.42
C GLY A 542 15.25 -16.52 -27.68
N SER A 543 14.52 -15.60 -28.30
CA SER A 543 13.85 -15.76 -29.59
C SER A 543 14.21 -14.63 -30.56
N ASN A 544 13.26 -13.77 -30.92
CA ASN A 544 13.46 -12.73 -31.92
C ASN A 544 13.60 -11.33 -31.30
N ILE A 545 14.27 -10.46 -32.00
CA ILE A 545 14.29 -8.99 -31.75
C ILE A 545 13.62 -8.30 -32.92
N SER A 546 12.63 -7.45 -32.61
CA SER A 546 11.99 -6.55 -33.58
C SER A 546 12.08 -5.11 -33.08
N ASN A 547 12.73 -4.22 -33.85
CA ASN A 547 12.85 -2.81 -33.52
C ASN A 547 12.33 -1.96 -34.65
N THR A 548 11.32 -1.13 -34.37
CA THR A 548 10.76 -0.19 -35.37
C THR A 548 11.03 1.29 -35.01
N ALA A 549 11.73 1.56 -33.92
CA ALA A 549 11.99 2.91 -33.45
C ALA A 549 13.49 3.25 -33.42
N ALA A 550 13.78 4.54 -33.28
CA ALA A 550 15.15 5.01 -33.18
C ALA A 550 15.80 4.59 -31.87
N ILE A 551 17.04 4.07 -31.94
CA ILE A 551 17.89 3.75 -30.80
C ILE A 551 19.16 4.56 -30.90
N THR A 552 19.50 5.29 -29.82
CA THR A 552 20.72 6.09 -29.73
C THR A 552 21.49 5.72 -28.48
N ALA A 553 22.79 5.42 -28.62
CA ALA A 553 23.69 5.13 -27.50
C ALA A 553 24.93 6.02 -27.54
N ALA A 554 25.35 6.53 -26.37
CA ALA A 554 26.59 7.30 -26.27
C ALA A 554 27.87 6.45 -26.40
N GLU A 555 27.76 5.13 -26.21
CA GLU A 555 28.83 4.19 -26.52
C GLU A 555 28.38 3.19 -27.58
N ALA A 556 27.71 2.11 -27.22
CA ALA A 556 27.47 1.00 -28.14
C ALA A 556 25.98 0.55 -28.14
N ILE A 557 25.56 -0.03 -29.23
CA ILE A 557 24.30 -0.76 -29.38
C ILE A 557 24.64 -2.23 -29.62
N THR A 558 24.06 -3.14 -28.80
CA THR A 558 24.18 -4.58 -28.99
C THR A 558 22.80 -5.20 -29.03
N MET A 559 22.53 -6.01 -30.06
CA MET A 559 21.33 -6.83 -30.17
C MET A 559 21.74 -8.27 -30.39
N GLU A 560 21.38 -9.17 -29.48
CA GLU A 560 21.67 -10.59 -29.55
C GLU A 560 20.35 -11.39 -29.50
N ALA A 561 20.07 -12.16 -30.53
CA ALA A 561 18.88 -12.99 -30.64
C ALA A 561 19.25 -14.44 -30.94
N ALA A 562 18.56 -15.39 -30.31
CA ALA A 562 18.72 -16.80 -30.68
C ALA A 562 18.12 -17.12 -32.08
N SER A 563 17.18 -16.28 -32.55
CA SER A 563 16.56 -16.39 -33.89
C SER A 563 16.78 -15.09 -34.68
N ASP A 564 15.70 -14.47 -35.18
CA ASP A 564 15.79 -13.36 -36.12
C ASP A 564 15.99 -12.00 -35.40
N ILE A 565 16.71 -11.09 -36.07
CA ILE A 565 16.75 -9.67 -35.76
C ILE A 565 16.16 -8.89 -36.92
N THR A 566 15.12 -8.11 -36.65
CA THR A 566 14.53 -7.17 -37.62
C THR A 566 14.62 -5.75 -37.06
N SER A 567 15.11 -4.81 -37.85
CA SER A 567 15.20 -3.39 -37.48
C SER A 567 14.78 -2.47 -38.63
N ASP A 568 13.65 -1.77 -38.46
CA ASP A 568 13.19 -0.69 -39.32
C ASP A 568 13.60 0.69 -38.76
N GLY A 569 14.03 0.73 -37.49
CA GLY A 569 14.42 1.94 -36.81
C GLY A 569 15.88 2.32 -37.03
N THR A 570 16.18 3.62 -36.91
CA THR A 570 17.56 4.11 -36.95
C THR A 570 18.35 3.67 -35.74
N LEU A 571 19.54 3.08 -35.96
CA LEU A 571 20.49 2.71 -34.93
C LEU A 571 21.69 3.64 -34.97
N THR A 572 21.94 4.42 -33.92
CA THR A 572 23.06 5.37 -33.84
C THR A 572 23.88 5.14 -32.58
N ALA A 573 25.12 4.73 -32.71
CA ALA A 573 26.06 4.63 -31.63
C ALA A 573 27.26 5.56 -31.83
N VAL A 574 27.89 6.00 -30.74
CA VAL A 574 29.19 6.71 -30.84
C VAL A 574 30.30 5.71 -31.10
N LYS A 575 30.30 4.54 -30.42
CA LYS A 575 31.23 3.44 -30.69
C LYS A 575 30.57 2.37 -31.57
N ASP A 576 30.52 1.14 -31.15
CA ASP A 576 30.15 0.02 -32.00
C ASP A 576 28.63 -0.21 -32.08
N VAL A 577 28.16 -0.67 -33.22
CA VAL A 577 26.84 -1.29 -33.40
C VAL A 577 27.06 -2.77 -33.71
N GLN A 578 26.45 -3.65 -32.91
CA GLN A 578 26.61 -5.09 -33.06
C GLN A 578 25.23 -5.77 -33.06
N LEU A 579 24.93 -6.51 -34.12
CA LEU A 579 23.75 -7.35 -34.24
C LEU A 579 24.22 -8.80 -34.45
N ILE A 580 23.76 -9.72 -33.58
CA ILE A 580 24.12 -11.13 -33.63
C ILE A 580 22.83 -11.96 -33.61
N ALA A 581 22.59 -12.77 -34.67
CA ALA A 581 21.54 -13.75 -34.72
C ALA A 581 22.16 -15.14 -34.70
N ASP A 582 21.96 -15.91 -33.61
CA ASP A 582 22.64 -17.22 -33.44
C ASP A 582 22.01 -18.34 -34.26
N GLY A 583 20.71 -18.26 -34.61
CA GLY A 583 20.03 -19.32 -35.41
C GLY A 583 19.12 -18.79 -36.53
N GLY A 584 19.02 -17.48 -36.68
CA GLY A 584 18.10 -16.84 -37.61
C GLY A 584 18.77 -15.83 -38.55
N ASN A 585 17.96 -14.89 -39.03
CA ASN A 585 18.34 -13.87 -40.00
C ASN A 585 18.51 -12.50 -39.38
N ILE A 586 19.24 -11.65 -40.04
CA ILE A 586 19.30 -10.18 -39.72
C ILE A 586 18.66 -9.45 -40.88
N ASN A 587 17.57 -8.70 -40.60
CA ASN A 587 16.91 -7.84 -41.56
C ASN A 587 16.98 -6.37 -41.09
N ILE A 588 17.62 -5.53 -41.84
CA ILE A 588 17.62 -4.07 -41.64
C ILE A 588 16.88 -3.46 -42.81
N ASP A 589 15.65 -2.98 -42.58
CA ASP A 589 14.77 -2.46 -43.61
C ASP A 589 15.04 -0.98 -43.92
N ASP A 590 14.43 -0.47 -45.00
CA ASP A 590 14.75 0.81 -45.61
C ASP A 590 14.28 2.05 -44.80
N GLY A 591 13.52 1.83 -43.70
CA GLY A 591 13.06 2.90 -42.80
C GLY A 591 14.13 3.50 -41.89
N GLY A 592 15.30 2.88 -41.77
CA GLY A 592 16.35 3.27 -40.85
C GLY A 592 17.73 3.46 -41.45
N THR A 593 18.67 3.85 -40.62
CA THR A 593 20.11 3.86 -40.90
C THR A 593 20.87 3.23 -39.76
N VAL A 594 22.01 2.63 -40.02
CA VAL A 594 22.92 2.14 -38.97
C VAL A 594 24.20 2.95 -39.00
N THR A 595 24.44 3.70 -37.93
CA THR A 595 25.57 4.63 -37.84
C THR A 595 26.45 4.35 -36.60
N SER A 596 27.73 4.18 -36.85
CA SER A 596 28.77 4.14 -35.81
C SER A 596 29.73 5.32 -36.00
N LYS A 597 29.64 6.36 -35.14
CA LYS A 597 30.38 7.62 -35.32
C LYS A 597 31.89 7.52 -35.08
N GLN A 598 32.37 6.59 -34.28
CA GLN A 598 33.76 6.41 -33.89
C GLN A 598 34.21 4.94 -33.88
N GLY A 599 33.28 4.01 -34.01
CA GLY A 599 33.50 2.57 -33.93
C GLY A 599 33.17 1.84 -35.22
N SER A 600 32.79 0.58 -35.08
CA SER A 600 32.49 -0.36 -36.16
C SER A 600 31.04 -0.80 -36.17
N ILE A 601 30.59 -1.30 -37.28
CA ILE A 601 29.31 -2.00 -37.45
C ILE A 601 29.61 -3.48 -37.65
N ASN A 602 28.99 -4.38 -36.83
CA ASN A 602 29.14 -5.81 -36.93
C ASN A 602 27.76 -6.45 -37.06
N LEU A 603 27.48 -7.07 -38.18
CA LEU A 603 26.30 -7.87 -38.45
C LEU A 603 26.73 -9.33 -38.59
N VAL A 604 26.31 -10.20 -37.66
CA VAL A 604 26.79 -11.56 -37.59
C VAL A 604 25.62 -12.54 -37.46
N THR A 605 25.50 -13.46 -38.40
CA THR A 605 24.64 -14.62 -38.23
C THR A 605 25.49 -15.86 -38.02
N LYS A 606 25.15 -16.64 -36.98
CA LYS A 606 25.80 -17.91 -36.65
C LYS A 606 24.76 -19.01 -36.81
N ASN A 607 24.89 -19.83 -37.81
CA ASN A 607 24.00 -20.96 -38.03
C ASN A 607 24.77 -22.22 -38.23
N THR A 608 24.61 -23.20 -37.37
CA THR A 608 25.38 -24.45 -37.39
C THR A 608 24.69 -25.59 -38.10
N GLY A 609 23.54 -25.41 -38.82
CA GLY A 609 22.90 -26.61 -39.28
C GLY A 609 21.80 -26.65 -40.34
N ALA A 610 21.29 -25.55 -40.85
CA ALA A 610 20.25 -25.60 -41.88
C ALA A 610 20.55 -24.68 -43.07
N ALA A 611 20.65 -25.25 -44.26
CA ALA A 611 20.79 -24.47 -45.49
C ALA A 611 19.61 -23.48 -45.66
N GLY A 612 19.91 -22.23 -45.90
CA GLY A 612 18.94 -21.17 -46.15
C GLY A 612 18.48 -20.35 -44.91
N GLN A 613 18.99 -20.65 -43.72
CA GLN A 613 18.88 -19.80 -42.53
C GLN A 613 20.19 -19.06 -42.28
N GLY A 614 20.15 -17.93 -41.62
CA GLY A 614 21.32 -17.09 -41.34
C GLY A 614 21.58 -16.05 -42.43
N ALA A 615 20.57 -15.68 -43.19
CA ALA A 615 20.68 -14.60 -44.19
C ALA A 615 20.80 -13.20 -43.50
N ILE A 616 21.54 -12.32 -44.13
CA ILE A 616 21.64 -10.93 -43.75
C ILE A 616 21.11 -10.05 -44.88
N THR A 617 20.03 -9.34 -44.60
CA THR A 617 19.43 -8.39 -45.57
C THR A 617 19.58 -6.99 -44.99
N VAL A 618 20.21 -6.10 -45.77
CA VAL A 618 20.44 -4.71 -45.38
C VAL A 618 19.88 -3.78 -46.47
N ASN A 619 18.69 -3.23 -46.24
CA ASN A 619 18.08 -2.25 -47.12
C ASN A 619 18.33 -0.81 -46.66
N ALA A 620 18.96 -0.63 -45.50
CA ALA A 620 19.32 0.67 -44.92
C ALA A 620 20.81 0.99 -45.09
N ALA A 621 21.18 2.27 -45.14
CA ALA A 621 22.57 2.66 -45.19
C ALA A 621 23.37 2.29 -43.96
N LEU A 622 24.57 1.75 -44.17
CA LEU A 622 25.56 1.50 -43.12
C LEU A 622 26.68 2.53 -43.16
N ASP A 623 26.93 3.27 -42.10
CA ASP A 623 28.01 4.27 -42.01
C ASP A 623 28.82 4.05 -40.74
N ALA A 624 30.08 3.62 -40.86
CA ALA A 624 30.96 3.38 -39.74
C ALA A 624 32.25 4.21 -39.87
N LYS A 625 32.72 4.77 -38.78
CA LYS A 625 34.03 5.43 -38.76
C LYS A 625 35.20 4.43 -38.95
N ASN A 626 35.11 3.27 -38.32
CA ASN A 626 36.12 2.22 -38.44
C ASN A 626 35.68 1.15 -39.46
N ALA A 627 35.41 -0.05 -39.03
CA ALA A 627 35.10 -1.17 -39.91
C ALA A 627 33.59 -1.45 -40.03
N ILE A 628 33.22 -2.02 -41.17
CA ILE A 628 31.95 -2.71 -41.34
C ILE A 628 32.23 -4.17 -41.58
N ASN A 629 31.67 -5.05 -40.75
CA ASN A 629 31.76 -6.49 -40.87
C ASN A 629 30.36 -7.07 -41.03
N VAL A 630 30.11 -7.74 -42.16
CA VAL A 630 28.91 -8.47 -42.44
C VAL A 630 29.30 -9.94 -42.63
N LEU A 631 29.00 -10.76 -41.63
CA LEU A 631 29.52 -12.12 -41.53
C LEU A 631 28.35 -13.12 -41.42
N ALA A 632 28.21 -14.03 -42.40
CA ALA A 632 27.22 -15.08 -42.39
C ALA A 632 27.85 -16.45 -42.50
N ASP A 633 27.53 -17.39 -41.61
CA ASP A 633 27.98 -18.76 -41.72
C ASP A 633 27.26 -19.49 -42.87
N HIS A 634 25.93 -19.35 -42.92
CA HIS A 634 25.07 -19.93 -43.95
C HIS A 634 23.97 -18.93 -44.31
N GLY A 635 23.53 -18.95 -45.56
CA GLY A 635 22.47 -18.04 -46.04
C GLY A 635 23.04 -16.89 -46.88
N ASP A 636 22.18 -16.23 -47.64
CA ASP A 636 22.55 -15.17 -48.57
C ASP A 636 22.79 -13.85 -47.78
N VAL A 637 23.73 -13.05 -48.23
CA VAL A 637 23.89 -11.64 -47.86
C VAL A 637 23.38 -10.76 -48.99
N PHE A 638 22.39 -9.95 -48.68
CA PHE A 638 21.88 -8.94 -49.60
C PHE A 638 22.09 -7.52 -49.03
N ILE A 639 22.77 -6.67 -49.76
CA ILE A 639 23.02 -5.28 -49.41
C ILE A 639 22.31 -4.37 -50.44
N GLY A 640 21.15 -3.87 -50.01
CA GLY A 640 20.25 -3.04 -50.83
C GLY A 640 20.50 -1.52 -50.80
N ALA A 641 21.38 -1.06 -49.88
CA ALA A 641 21.73 0.34 -49.70
C ALA A 641 23.25 0.51 -49.51
N ASP A 642 23.75 1.75 -49.53
CA ASP A 642 25.18 2.06 -49.43
C ASP A 642 25.78 1.62 -48.09
N ALA A 643 26.98 1.03 -48.14
CA ALA A 643 27.78 0.71 -46.95
C ALA A 643 29.15 1.43 -47.03
N THR A 644 29.44 2.27 -46.02
CA THR A 644 30.63 3.12 -46.03
C THR A 644 31.45 2.95 -44.75
N ALA A 645 32.65 2.41 -44.84
CA ALA A 645 33.66 2.44 -43.78
C ALA A 645 34.63 3.60 -44.03
N GLN A 646 34.77 4.54 -43.10
CA GLN A 646 35.60 5.75 -43.31
C GLN A 646 37.08 5.48 -43.22
N ASP A 647 37.55 4.79 -42.15
CA ASP A 647 38.99 4.59 -41.87
C ASP A 647 39.39 3.10 -41.82
N GLY A 648 38.44 2.17 -41.80
CA GLY A 648 38.74 0.75 -41.62
C GLY A 648 38.40 -0.10 -42.86
N ILE A 649 38.31 -1.40 -42.64
CA ILE A 649 37.98 -2.40 -43.66
C ILE A 649 36.47 -2.60 -43.73
N LEU A 650 35.93 -2.63 -44.96
CA LEU A 650 34.62 -3.18 -45.18
C LEU A 650 34.75 -4.66 -45.57
N THR A 651 34.20 -5.53 -44.70
CA THR A 651 34.27 -6.99 -44.90
C THR A 651 32.86 -7.53 -45.10
N VAL A 652 32.67 -8.29 -46.15
CA VAL A 652 31.47 -9.14 -46.36
C VAL A 652 31.95 -10.56 -46.56
N ASN A 653 31.66 -11.45 -45.61
CA ASN A 653 32.13 -12.81 -45.66
C ASN A 653 30.96 -13.80 -45.44
N VAL A 654 30.82 -14.74 -46.35
CA VAL A 654 29.80 -15.80 -46.28
C VAL A 654 30.48 -17.13 -46.46
N ALA A 655 30.27 -18.07 -45.52
CA ALA A 655 30.83 -19.39 -45.70
C ALA A 655 30.06 -20.23 -46.76
N GLU A 656 28.74 -20.23 -46.69
CA GLU A 656 27.87 -20.90 -47.68
C GLU A 656 26.63 -20.05 -47.99
N GLY A 657 26.59 -19.36 -49.12
CA GLY A 657 25.49 -18.50 -49.60
C GLY A 657 25.97 -17.47 -50.61
N ASN A 658 25.06 -16.75 -51.20
CA ASN A 658 25.36 -15.73 -52.18
C ASN A 658 25.57 -14.36 -51.54
N ILE A 659 26.38 -13.53 -52.15
CA ILE A 659 26.53 -12.11 -51.81
C ILE A 659 25.94 -11.29 -52.97
N LYS A 660 24.91 -10.49 -52.71
CA LYS A 660 24.20 -9.71 -53.70
C LYS A 660 24.03 -8.25 -53.24
N SER A 661 24.05 -7.33 -54.19
CA SER A 661 23.56 -5.99 -54.00
C SER A 661 22.45 -5.65 -55.02
N ASN A 662 21.73 -4.58 -54.83
CA ASN A 662 20.82 -4.06 -55.86
C ASN A 662 21.61 -3.86 -57.16
N HIS A 663 21.28 -4.65 -58.17
CA HIS A 663 22.01 -4.72 -59.44
C HIS A 663 21.03 -4.67 -60.63
N PHE A 664 21.50 -4.10 -61.69
CA PHE A 664 20.81 -3.91 -62.92
C PHE A 664 21.12 -5.03 -63.92
N ASP A 665 20.21 -5.99 -64.10
CA ASP A 665 20.20 -6.85 -65.28
C ASP A 665 19.56 -6.09 -66.47
N GLY A 666 20.25 -5.16 -67.16
CA GLY A 666 19.94 -4.64 -68.47
C GLY A 666 18.51 -4.20 -68.83
N GLY A 667 17.59 -4.19 -67.87
CA GLY A 667 16.20 -3.76 -67.99
C GLY A 667 15.90 -2.60 -67.05
N GLU A 668 15.26 -1.54 -67.53
CA GLU A 668 14.90 -0.37 -66.75
C GLU A 668 14.18 -0.72 -65.44
N ASN A 669 14.84 -0.66 -64.28
CA ASN A 669 14.19 -0.69 -63.01
C ASN A 669 13.99 0.74 -62.50
N PRO A 670 12.78 1.27 -62.52
CA PRO A 670 12.53 2.70 -62.26
C PRO A 670 12.50 3.03 -60.74
N GLY A 671 13.44 2.51 -59.93
CA GLY A 671 13.45 2.81 -58.52
C GLY A 671 14.60 2.31 -57.68
N GLY A 672 15.57 1.57 -58.19
CA GLY A 672 16.74 1.10 -57.44
C GLY A 672 17.90 2.08 -57.58
N SER A 673 18.42 2.63 -56.46
CA SER A 673 19.68 3.37 -56.42
C SER A 673 20.84 2.40 -56.56
N ASP A 674 21.88 2.82 -57.32
CA ASP A 674 23.13 2.10 -57.43
C ASP A 674 23.82 1.96 -56.07
N VAL A 675 24.01 0.73 -55.60
CA VAL A 675 24.59 0.47 -54.30
C VAL A 675 26.10 0.48 -54.33
N LYS A 676 26.72 1.18 -53.38
CA LYS A 676 28.17 1.32 -53.27
C LYS A 676 28.67 0.71 -51.95
N LEU A 677 29.61 -0.21 -52.09
CA LEU A 677 30.37 -0.75 -50.95
C LEU A 677 31.74 -0.03 -50.90
N THR A 678 31.92 0.82 -49.90
CA THR A 678 33.03 1.80 -49.90
C THR A 678 33.86 1.67 -48.65
N SER A 679 35.19 1.61 -48.83
CA SER A 679 36.18 1.93 -47.74
C SER A 679 36.94 3.18 -48.18
N VAL A 680 36.69 4.32 -47.48
CA VAL A 680 37.23 5.63 -47.87
C VAL A 680 38.76 5.73 -47.70
N ASN A 681 39.30 5.19 -46.59
CA ASN A 681 40.70 5.22 -46.26
C ASN A 681 41.34 3.85 -46.03
N GLY A 682 40.67 2.75 -46.34
CA GLY A 682 41.15 1.39 -46.15
C GLY A 682 40.82 0.44 -47.29
N SER A 683 40.57 -0.80 -46.99
CA SER A 683 40.34 -1.89 -47.93
C SER A 683 38.89 -2.38 -47.93
N VAL A 684 38.46 -3.00 -49.02
CA VAL A 684 37.24 -3.78 -49.12
C VAL A 684 37.61 -5.22 -49.35
N ASP A 685 37.05 -6.16 -48.58
CA ASP A 685 37.26 -7.61 -48.73
C ASP A 685 35.94 -8.34 -48.73
N ILE A 686 35.57 -8.90 -49.86
CA ILE A 686 34.29 -9.55 -50.10
C ILE A 686 34.55 -10.98 -50.59
N TYR A 687 34.06 -11.97 -49.83
CA TYR A 687 34.34 -13.38 -50.15
C TYR A 687 33.18 -14.29 -49.80
N THR A 688 32.91 -15.25 -50.66
CA THR A 688 32.04 -16.41 -50.31
C THR A 688 32.75 -17.73 -50.56
N GLY A 689 32.58 -18.69 -49.66
CA GLY A 689 33.10 -20.04 -49.84
C GLY A 689 32.30 -20.82 -50.88
N LYS A 690 30.96 -20.84 -50.79
CA LYS A 690 30.08 -21.50 -51.74
C LYS A 690 28.93 -20.55 -52.08
N GLY A 691 28.89 -20.04 -53.33
CA GLY A 691 27.85 -19.16 -53.82
C GLY A 691 28.37 -18.12 -54.80
N ASP A 692 27.44 -17.39 -55.38
CA ASP A 692 27.72 -16.33 -56.33
C ASP A 692 27.98 -15.01 -55.65
N VAL A 693 28.82 -14.19 -56.24
CA VAL A 693 29.00 -12.77 -55.88
C VAL A 693 28.47 -11.91 -57.03
N ASP A 694 27.44 -11.11 -56.77
CA ASP A 694 26.79 -10.23 -57.74
C ASP A 694 26.60 -8.81 -57.16
N LEU A 695 27.49 -7.87 -57.50
CA LEU A 695 27.58 -6.55 -56.87
C LEU A 695 27.59 -5.43 -57.90
N HIS A 696 27.08 -4.24 -57.50
CA HIS A 696 27.08 -3.06 -58.35
C HIS A 696 28.42 -2.34 -58.32
N GLU A 697 28.77 -1.60 -57.27
CA GLU A 697 30.02 -0.87 -57.15
C GLU A 697 30.81 -1.20 -55.90
N VAL A 698 32.11 -1.42 -56.02
CA VAL A 698 33.06 -1.61 -54.92
C VAL A 698 34.16 -0.59 -55.03
N TYR A 699 34.38 0.21 -53.97
CA TYR A 699 35.42 1.22 -53.90
C TYR A 699 36.30 1.06 -52.67
N ALA A 700 37.63 1.04 -52.85
CA ALA A 700 38.62 1.01 -51.77
C ALA A 700 39.80 1.94 -52.09
N LYS A 701 40.25 2.71 -51.08
CA LYS A 701 41.47 3.52 -51.26
C LYS A 701 42.72 2.64 -51.43
N ASP A 702 42.84 1.59 -50.63
CA ASP A 702 43.99 0.68 -50.60
C ASP A 702 43.75 -0.54 -51.48
N LYS A 703 43.08 -1.58 -50.99
CA LYS A 703 42.84 -2.83 -51.70
C LYS A 703 41.37 -3.14 -51.85
N ALA A 704 40.89 -3.35 -53.03
CA ALA A 704 39.58 -3.91 -53.32
C ALA A 704 39.75 -5.38 -53.68
N SER A 705 39.24 -6.31 -52.85
CA SER A 705 39.33 -7.75 -53.04
C SER A 705 37.93 -8.35 -53.10
N VAL A 706 37.59 -9.05 -54.17
CA VAL A 706 36.30 -9.73 -54.36
C VAL A 706 36.55 -11.13 -54.89
N GLY A 707 35.93 -12.12 -54.24
CA GLY A 707 36.18 -13.52 -54.66
C GLY A 707 35.10 -14.51 -54.21
N THR A 708 35.13 -15.64 -54.89
CA THR A 708 34.37 -16.85 -54.50
C THR A 708 35.21 -18.07 -54.64
N GLU A 709 35.03 -19.05 -53.75
CA GLU A 709 35.70 -20.32 -53.91
C GLU A 709 34.98 -21.17 -54.94
N ASN A 710 33.62 -21.22 -54.87
CA ASN A 710 32.82 -22.09 -55.69
C ASN A 710 31.50 -21.38 -56.08
N GLY A 711 31.54 -20.52 -57.11
CA GLY A 711 30.43 -19.73 -57.60
C GLY A 711 30.84 -18.75 -58.68
N HIS A 712 29.89 -18.04 -59.24
CA HIS A 712 30.12 -17.02 -60.25
C HIS A 712 30.42 -15.67 -59.62
N LEU A 713 31.21 -14.81 -60.29
CA LEU A 713 31.49 -13.45 -59.87
C LEU A 713 31.01 -12.47 -60.95
N ARG A 714 30.12 -11.54 -60.58
CA ARG A 714 29.62 -10.49 -61.43
C ARG A 714 29.77 -9.14 -60.73
N LEU A 715 30.38 -8.17 -61.42
CA LEU A 715 30.60 -6.83 -60.92
C LEU A 715 30.32 -5.79 -62.00
N CYS A 716 29.59 -4.68 -61.64
CA CYS A 716 29.50 -3.57 -62.56
C CYS A 716 30.78 -2.71 -62.49
N LYS A 717 31.27 -2.43 -61.30
CA LYS A 717 32.47 -1.60 -61.13
C LYS A 717 33.28 -1.99 -59.88
N ILE A 718 34.57 -2.02 -60.03
CA ILE A 718 35.51 -2.11 -58.91
C ILE A 718 36.64 -1.10 -59.06
N ASP A 719 36.91 -0.34 -57.99
CA ASP A 719 37.94 0.71 -57.98
C ASP A 719 38.82 0.55 -56.70
N GLY A 720 40.12 0.48 -56.88
CA GLY A 720 41.09 0.32 -55.76
C GLY A 720 42.50 0.65 -56.18
N ASN A 721 43.39 0.94 -55.23
CA ASN A 721 44.80 1.06 -55.52
C ASN A 721 45.36 -0.28 -55.97
N ILE A 722 44.94 -1.36 -55.22
CA ILE A 722 45.19 -2.77 -55.63
C ILE A 722 43.83 -3.41 -55.85
N VAL A 723 43.58 -4.02 -56.98
CA VAL A 723 42.36 -4.77 -57.29
C VAL A 723 42.67 -6.24 -57.32
N VAL A 724 41.97 -7.08 -56.55
CA VAL A 724 42.15 -8.55 -56.50
C VAL A 724 40.83 -9.22 -56.78
N LEU A 725 40.73 -10.02 -57.81
CA LEU A 725 39.57 -10.79 -58.20
C LEU A 725 39.92 -12.27 -58.25
N ILE A 726 39.21 -13.10 -57.51
CA ILE A 726 39.52 -14.53 -57.37
C ILE A 726 38.31 -15.39 -57.55
N ILE A 727 38.35 -16.35 -58.46
CA ILE A 727 37.50 -17.55 -58.54
C ILE A 727 38.40 -18.75 -58.45
N LYS A 728 38.18 -19.66 -57.45
CA LYS A 728 39.02 -20.86 -57.31
C LYS A 728 38.52 -22.03 -58.18
N ASP A 729 37.22 -22.14 -58.37
CA ASP A 729 36.65 -23.21 -59.21
C ASP A 729 36.69 -22.82 -60.69
N MET A 730 37.26 -23.69 -61.50
CA MET A 730 37.55 -23.48 -62.92
C MET A 730 36.31 -23.50 -63.84
N ASP A 731 35.20 -24.03 -63.41
CA ASP A 731 33.97 -24.09 -64.21
C ASP A 731 33.10 -22.84 -64.12
N ASN A 732 33.39 -21.96 -63.19
CA ASN A 732 32.62 -20.73 -62.92
C ASN A 732 33.10 -19.52 -63.75
N ASN A 733 32.19 -18.58 -63.96
CA ASN A 733 32.42 -17.36 -64.79
C ASN A 733 32.75 -16.15 -63.93
N MET A 734 33.67 -15.32 -64.43
CA MET A 734 33.92 -13.97 -63.95
C MET A 734 33.50 -12.96 -65.01
N ASP A 735 32.60 -12.08 -64.68
CA ASP A 735 32.10 -11.02 -65.55
C ASP A 735 32.22 -9.64 -64.83
N VAL A 736 33.09 -8.79 -65.32
CA VAL A 736 33.34 -7.49 -64.69
C VAL A 736 33.30 -6.40 -65.75
N LYS A 737 32.41 -5.40 -65.60
CA LYS A 737 32.24 -4.37 -66.59
C LYS A 737 33.30 -3.27 -66.55
N GLU A 738 33.69 -2.79 -65.35
CA GLU A 738 34.73 -1.77 -65.22
C GLU A 738 35.68 -2.06 -64.06
N ILE A 739 36.97 -2.02 -64.32
CA ILE A 739 38.06 -2.09 -63.33
C ILE A 739 38.84 -0.81 -63.34
N ILE A 740 38.99 -0.13 -62.21
CA ILE A 740 39.89 0.99 -62.06
C ILE A 740 40.94 0.67 -61.01
N ALA A 741 42.21 0.69 -61.35
CA ALA A 741 43.26 0.38 -60.39
C ALA A 741 44.39 1.45 -60.41
N GLY A 742 44.96 1.70 -59.21
CA GLY A 742 46.15 2.55 -59.06
C GLY A 742 47.41 1.80 -59.41
N ASN A 743 47.80 0.81 -58.64
CA ASN A 743 49.11 0.14 -58.72
C ASN A 743 49.05 -1.30 -59.27
N GLN A 744 48.04 -2.08 -58.94
CA GLN A 744 48.07 -3.52 -59.27
C GLN A 744 46.66 -4.08 -59.52
N ILE A 745 46.58 -4.95 -60.53
CA ILE A 745 45.39 -5.79 -60.77
C ILE A 745 45.86 -7.24 -60.73
N VAL A 746 45.22 -8.05 -59.87
CA VAL A 746 45.43 -9.50 -59.78
C VAL A 746 44.11 -10.18 -60.11
N ILE A 747 44.04 -10.99 -61.11
CA ILE A 747 42.85 -11.71 -61.51
C ILE A 747 43.23 -13.22 -61.60
N SER A 748 42.46 -14.06 -60.90
CA SER A 748 42.61 -15.50 -60.90
C SER A 748 41.29 -16.15 -61.21
N GLY A 749 41.22 -16.91 -62.30
CA GLY A 749 40.00 -17.62 -62.75
C GLY A 749 40.15 -18.10 -64.19
N ASN A 750 39.26 -18.94 -64.72
CA ASN A 750 39.34 -19.60 -66.00
C ASN A 750 38.47 -18.96 -67.10
N LYS A 751 37.27 -18.56 -66.78
CA LYS A 751 36.31 -17.96 -67.72
C LYS A 751 36.11 -16.50 -67.33
N ILE A 752 36.96 -15.64 -67.86
CA ILE A 752 37.02 -14.21 -67.46
C ILE A 752 36.53 -13.34 -68.63
N SER A 753 35.48 -12.54 -68.37
CA SER A 753 34.98 -11.48 -69.25
C SER A 753 35.24 -10.12 -68.58
N LEU A 754 35.90 -9.23 -69.26
CA LEU A 754 36.26 -7.92 -68.81
C LEU A 754 35.93 -6.89 -69.89
N ASP A 755 35.05 -5.93 -69.62
CA ASP A 755 34.64 -4.96 -70.63
C ASP A 755 35.60 -3.74 -70.69
N ASP A 756 35.96 -3.15 -69.55
CA ASP A 756 36.82 -1.97 -69.49
C ASP A 756 37.81 -2.06 -68.31
N ILE A 757 39.08 -1.79 -68.58
CA ILE A 757 40.16 -1.75 -67.57
C ILE A 757 40.83 -0.37 -67.67
N LYS A 758 40.78 0.40 -66.62
CA LYS A 758 41.40 1.72 -66.50
C LYS A 758 42.45 1.74 -65.41
N GLN A 759 43.58 2.30 -65.72
CA GLN A 759 44.58 2.67 -64.73
C GLN A 759 44.39 4.16 -64.33
N ARG A 760 44.51 4.47 -63.04
CA ARG A 760 44.54 5.87 -62.62
C ARG A 760 45.80 6.54 -63.17
N ASP A 761 45.68 7.79 -63.63
CA ASP A 761 46.79 8.58 -64.17
C ASP A 761 47.92 8.64 -63.11
N ASP A 762 49.18 8.45 -63.54
CA ASP A 762 50.45 8.50 -62.78
C ASP A 762 50.88 7.23 -62.02
N ALA A 763 50.34 6.06 -62.27
CA ALA A 763 50.80 4.82 -61.60
C ALA A 763 51.45 3.83 -62.60
N ASP A 764 52.64 3.26 -62.23
CA ASP A 764 53.30 2.14 -62.91
C ASP A 764 52.58 0.82 -62.55
N GLY A 765 51.42 0.59 -63.06
CA GLY A 765 50.58 -0.56 -62.67
C GLY A 765 51.01 -1.90 -63.26
N MET A 766 50.91 -2.97 -62.46
CA MET A 766 51.16 -4.34 -62.87
C MET A 766 49.84 -5.13 -63.01
N LEU A 767 49.62 -5.66 -64.21
CA LEU A 767 48.48 -6.60 -64.44
C LEU A 767 49.00 -8.05 -64.33
N ILE A 768 48.46 -8.84 -63.42
CA ILE A 768 48.72 -10.26 -63.24
C ILE A 768 47.44 -11.02 -63.54
N ILE A 769 47.37 -11.77 -64.59
CA ILE A 769 46.29 -12.71 -64.85
C ILE A 769 46.85 -14.12 -64.69
N SER A 770 46.38 -14.87 -63.69
CA SER A 770 46.74 -16.25 -63.50
C SER A 770 45.57 -17.16 -63.85
N PRO A 771 45.67 -18.04 -64.87
CA PRO A 771 44.66 -19.05 -65.05
C PRO A 771 44.66 -19.95 -63.84
N GLY A 772 43.47 -20.16 -63.20
CA GLY A 772 43.31 -20.88 -61.96
C GLY A 772 43.93 -22.26 -61.99
N GLY A 773 44.86 -22.52 -61.07
CA GLY A 773 45.42 -23.84 -60.89
C GLY A 773 46.93 -23.81 -60.69
N ALA A 774 47.40 -23.48 -59.47
CA ALA A 774 48.53 -24.06 -58.78
C ALA A 774 48.36 -23.79 -57.28
#